data_845bb959be80f5e13deb680cb15b2cfd
#
_entry.id   845bb959be80f5e13deb680cb15b2cfd
#
_cell.length_a   1.000
_cell.length_b   1.000
_cell.length_c   1.000
_cell.angle_alpha   90.00
_cell.angle_beta   90.00
_cell.angle_gamma   90.00
#
_symmetry.space_group_name_H-M   'P 1'
#
loop_
_entity.id
_entity.type
_entity.pdbx_description
1 polymer ?
#
loop_
_entity_poly.entity_id
_entity_poly.type
_entity_poly.pdbx_seq_one_letter_code
_entity_poly.pdbx_strand_id
1 'polypeptide(L)'
;MKKTILSLLAISTALFASAEIRVLSDVKLGEGYFPRFADAETVTYLTAENARYVAEPVDMTTELRVDNENLDLNLYRNGKKIVLKPHGDVNYIWSSLSPNKKYILFNTLHGTAICDLSGKELVNLGNINAPVWYGNDYVVGMNDQHDGYFITSSEIMMASVDGVERVALTKAEDMGYYPNVDALSGRIVYSNENGEIRMLQLNLTEQPIRKSLPRLVQKPNANLLADMERKSKRVATQEAASYKIYINPGHGGYGGDDRGMYLYPIFINGQVNEAGGYTKEQTFWESQSNLDKGLRLDTMLRALGFQTKLSRITNTEDDDRSLSAIVEEADAWDSDFMLSIHSNAGNPSNYILQLYSGITPGDNRTYSHMPVHSETSRKITTLMGDNQYMNEVSCWTRVPYIAGDKTFARDIMGWSNGYGVLRWLDVPGTISEGMMHDYLPETYRLVNIDYKRQESFYFAKTFYTWFCGKELPYGAIGGKIHDVYQKQLFPDYKPNKNTRDVFRPILNGLVELWQDGQKLASYTTDTLYNGCYFFWDLKPGTYVVKAMPNGYYPQEDTLVVENDKISYANFGLQMKRETPPVVLDYSPKVEITDSVLVSTNLTFSFNWDMNEEETAAALTITPAVEGTITFEDDAHTMRFKPASRFEPGTEYTVTLGTGACHPDATFDNHLQEPFTFKFRTQNRGAVRVIQTYPVDGSEGVPVDAAFIAIFDNKLANSSNKYFKVYDAAGNDISPVSRNVKLNGAAPAPYGSAKFELKAGTLKPNSNYKMVIGAEVADVNGVIVNDPVTINFKTGDEVTSTLPILNNLDTLYFEGDKETSVGVASVSTLRNTASKYEGLASNKLTYTFSETNGEAVYVADDVTAIKGNSLSTLGMYVFGDYTFNTLYAKWAVEGDIQYTKICDLDYAGWLYQEADMSALPAGVDYQFMGFKIVRGTSFLSEKGEISIDALRVEFEPSTTDVENIVTDQQKNIKTIENGYLHILFNGVKYNVQGAVVK
;
A
#
# COMPACT_ATOMS: atom_id res chain seq x y z
N MET A 1 -30.38 -16.09 -66.44
CA MET A 1 -29.66 -17.37 -66.64
C MET A 1 -28.45 -17.40 -65.72
N LYS A 2 -28.53 -18.10 -64.71
CA LYS A 2 -27.51 -18.97 -64.03
C LYS A 2 -28.11 -19.35 -62.69
N LYS A 3 -28.47 -20.63 -62.61
CA LYS A 3 -28.92 -21.30 -61.40
C LYS A 3 -27.70 -21.43 -60.43
N THR A 4 -27.84 -21.01 -59.19
CA THR A 4 -26.93 -21.38 -58.15
C THR A 4 -27.69 -22.34 -57.24
N ILE A 5 -27.16 -23.54 -57.10
CA ILE A 5 -27.64 -24.62 -56.27
C ILE A 5 -27.24 -24.29 -54.82
N LEU A 6 -28.22 -24.18 -53.91
CA LEU A 6 -28.00 -24.13 -52.49
C LEU A 6 -27.88 -25.56 -51.99
N SER A 7 -26.66 -26.00 -51.65
CA SER A 7 -26.44 -27.20 -50.89
C SER A 7 -26.55 -26.88 -49.38
N LEU A 8 -27.62 -27.34 -48.73
CA LEU A 8 -27.74 -27.38 -47.29
C LEU A 8 -26.71 -28.41 -46.74
N LEU A 9 -25.63 -27.91 -46.15
CA LEU A 9 -24.85 -28.67 -45.17
C LEU A 9 -25.51 -28.48 -43.81
N ALA A 10 -26.19 -29.51 -43.33
CA ALA A 10 -26.60 -29.60 -41.93
C ALA A 10 -25.33 -29.84 -41.11
N ILE A 11 -24.78 -28.78 -40.52
CA ILE A 11 -23.80 -28.89 -39.47
C ILE A 11 -24.60 -29.19 -38.20
N SER A 12 -24.59 -30.44 -37.78
CA SER A 12 -24.98 -30.77 -36.40
C SER A 12 -23.95 -30.15 -35.47
N THR A 13 -24.22 -28.95 -34.98
CA THR A 13 -23.56 -28.42 -33.79
C THR A 13 -24.03 -29.29 -32.63
N ALA A 14 -23.24 -30.29 -32.27
CA ALA A 14 -23.30 -30.85 -30.95
C ALA A 14 -22.86 -29.70 -30.00
N LEU A 15 -23.82 -29.08 -29.33
CA LEU A 15 -23.57 -28.29 -28.15
C LEU A 15 -23.02 -29.27 -27.10
N PHE A 16 -21.70 -29.34 -27.00
CA PHE A 16 -21.05 -29.73 -25.76
C PHE A 16 -21.26 -28.55 -24.85
N ALA A 17 -22.29 -28.61 -23.98
CA ALA A 17 -22.30 -27.83 -22.77
C ALA A 17 -21.01 -28.21 -22.04
N SER A 18 -20.01 -27.38 -21.98
CA SER A 18 -18.89 -27.54 -21.09
C SER A 18 -19.51 -27.61 -19.68
N ALA A 19 -19.29 -28.71 -18.98
CA ALA A 19 -19.78 -28.81 -17.63
C ALA A 19 -19.06 -27.72 -16.82
N GLU A 20 -19.82 -26.74 -16.32
CA GLU A 20 -19.31 -25.68 -15.47
C GLU A 20 -18.39 -26.25 -14.38
N ILE A 21 -17.19 -25.72 -14.23
CA ILE A 21 -16.21 -26.17 -13.24
C ILE A 21 -16.77 -25.83 -11.86
N ARG A 22 -16.88 -26.85 -10.99
CA ARG A 22 -17.42 -26.68 -9.62
C ARG A 22 -16.56 -27.38 -8.60
N VAL A 23 -16.31 -26.68 -7.49
CA VAL A 23 -15.75 -27.26 -6.28
C VAL A 23 -16.85 -27.99 -5.54
N LEU A 24 -16.71 -29.32 -5.40
CA LEU A 24 -17.67 -30.18 -4.70
C LEU A 24 -17.41 -30.22 -3.18
N SER A 25 -16.16 -30.08 -2.77
CA SER A 25 -15.78 -29.97 -1.37
C SER A 25 -14.39 -29.34 -1.23
N ASP A 26 -14.20 -28.66 -0.11
CA ASP A 26 -12.92 -28.17 0.38
C ASP A 26 -12.72 -28.71 1.79
N VAL A 27 -11.67 -29.50 2.01
CA VAL A 27 -11.46 -30.26 3.24
C VAL A 27 -10.06 -30.05 3.78
N LYS A 28 -9.94 -29.68 5.06
CA LYS A 28 -8.66 -29.69 5.78
C LYS A 28 -8.17 -31.12 5.96
N LEU A 29 -6.96 -31.41 5.47
CA LEU A 29 -6.30 -32.69 5.63
C LEU A 29 -5.40 -32.73 6.87
N GLY A 30 -4.75 -31.63 7.21
CA GLY A 30 -3.82 -31.51 8.33
C GLY A 30 -3.07 -30.18 8.32
N GLU A 31 -1.89 -30.16 8.93
CA GLU A 31 -1.05 -28.96 9.02
C GLU A 31 0.31 -29.21 8.38
N GLY A 32 0.82 -28.21 7.67
CA GLY A 32 2.08 -28.23 6.94
C GLY A 32 2.06 -27.35 5.70
N TYR A 33 3.09 -27.45 4.88
CA TYR A 33 3.31 -26.60 3.72
C TYR A 33 3.68 -27.42 2.49
N PHE A 34 3.47 -26.86 1.30
CA PHE A 34 3.83 -27.41 0.01
C PHE A 34 3.37 -28.86 -0.19
N PRO A 35 2.06 -29.13 -0.03
CA PRO A 35 1.54 -30.47 -0.20
C PRO A 35 1.64 -30.94 -1.65
N ARG A 36 1.98 -32.22 -1.84
CA ARG A 36 2.08 -32.85 -3.17
C ARG A 36 1.52 -34.24 -3.17
N PHE A 37 0.80 -34.59 -4.22
CA PHE A 37 0.41 -35.97 -4.44
C PHE A 37 1.65 -36.81 -4.79
N ALA A 38 1.97 -37.79 -3.95
CA ALA A 38 2.91 -38.87 -4.30
C ALA A 38 2.24 -39.92 -5.16
N ASP A 39 0.96 -40.14 -4.89
CA ASP A 39 0.02 -40.99 -5.62
C ASP A 39 -1.42 -40.60 -5.23
N ALA A 40 -2.43 -41.24 -5.82
CA ALA A 40 -3.83 -40.90 -5.53
C ALA A 40 -4.28 -41.13 -4.07
N GLU A 41 -3.48 -41.83 -3.24
CA GLU A 41 -3.82 -42.13 -1.84
C GLU A 41 -2.87 -41.47 -0.82
N THR A 42 -1.83 -40.82 -1.30
CA THR A 42 -0.78 -40.24 -0.45
C THR A 42 -0.45 -38.81 -0.86
N VAL A 43 -0.54 -37.89 0.10
CA VAL A 43 -0.06 -36.51 -0.03
C VAL A 43 1.16 -36.34 0.87
N THR A 44 2.27 -35.91 0.29
CA THR A 44 3.48 -35.56 1.04
C THR A 44 3.49 -34.07 1.34
N TYR A 45 4.11 -33.67 2.47
CA TYR A 45 4.18 -32.28 2.89
C TYR A 45 5.43 -32.00 3.72
N LEU A 46 5.74 -30.72 3.92
CA LEU A 46 6.83 -30.22 4.76
C LEU A 46 6.26 -29.57 6.04
N THR A 47 7.01 -29.63 7.14
CA THR A 47 6.66 -28.91 8.38
C THR A 47 7.15 -27.46 8.30
N ALA A 48 6.64 -26.60 9.19
CA ALA A 48 7.05 -25.19 9.27
C ALA A 48 8.57 -24.98 9.42
N GLU A 49 9.25 -25.91 10.09
CA GLU A 49 10.71 -25.84 10.30
C GLU A 49 11.51 -26.16 9.03
N ASN A 50 10.92 -26.89 8.08
CA ASN A 50 11.58 -27.36 6.87
C ASN A 50 10.82 -26.95 5.59
N ALA A 51 9.87 -26.06 5.73
CA ALA A 51 9.04 -25.64 4.60
C ALA A 51 9.86 -24.83 3.61
N ARG A 52 10.09 -25.42 2.45
CA ARG A 52 10.74 -24.82 1.31
C ARG A 52 10.03 -25.27 0.05
N TYR A 53 9.63 -24.31 -0.79
CA TYR A 53 9.18 -24.67 -2.12
C TYR A 53 10.37 -25.20 -2.93
N VAL A 54 10.25 -26.40 -3.42
CA VAL A 54 11.22 -26.96 -4.35
C VAL A 54 10.43 -27.40 -5.57
N ALA A 55 10.75 -26.85 -6.73
CA ALA A 55 10.18 -27.29 -8.00
C ALA A 55 10.34 -28.81 -8.16
N GLU A 56 9.42 -29.46 -8.84
CA GLU A 56 9.54 -30.90 -9.08
C GLU A 56 10.84 -31.19 -9.81
N PRO A 57 11.62 -32.20 -9.36
CA PRO A 57 12.85 -32.57 -10.05
C PRO A 57 12.55 -32.97 -11.50
N VAL A 58 13.17 -32.29 -12.44
CA VAL A 58 13.08 -32.67 -13.84
C VAL A 58 13.75 -34.04 -14.02
N ASP A 59 13.03 -34.99 -14.58
CA ASP A 59 13.61 -36.30 -14.90
C ASP A 59 14.68 -36.15 -15.99
N MET A 60 15.94 -36.12 -15.58
CA MET A 60 17.09 -35.91 -16.47
C MET A 60 17.29 -37.07 -17.44
N THR A 61 16.57 -38.21 -17.29
CA THR A 61 16.67 -39.36 -18.17
C THR A 61 15.74 -39.24 -19.38
N THR A 62 14.74 -38.36 -19.36
CA THR A 62 13.79 -38.17 -20.47
C THR A 62 14.42 -37.44 -21.65
N GLU A 63 14.21 -37.94 -22.87
CA GLU A 63 14.73 -37.29 -24.08
C GLU A 63 14.12 -35.92 -24.38
N LEU A 64 12.87 -35.68 -23.90
CA LEU A 64 12.16 -34.39 -24.00
C LEU A 64 11.84 -33.90 -22.60
N ARG A 65 12.47 -32.79 -22.20
CA ARG A 65 12.26 -32.13 -20.92
C ARG A 65 12.49 -30.64 -21.02
N VAL A 66 11.99 -29.88 -20.03
CA VAL A 66 12.25 -28.46 -19.86
C VAL A 66 12.78 -28.19 -18.46
N ASP A 67 13.63 -27.18 -18.31
CA ASP A 67 14.05 -26.63 -17.03
C ASP A 67 14.26 -25.12 -17.11
N ASN A 68 14.50 -24.50 -15.95
CA ASN A 68 14.81 -23.06 -15.83
C ASN A 68 16.26 -22.82 -15.35
N GLU A 69 17.22 -23.67 -15.74
CA GLU A 69 18.64 -23.43 -15.41
C GLU A 69 19.06 -22.02 -15.85
N ASN A 70 19.63 -21.24 -14.94
CA ASN A 70 20.01 -19.83 -15.12
C ASN A 70 18.83 -18.87 -15.40
N LEU A 71 17.60 -19.24 -15.03
CA LEU A 71 16.35 -18.52 -15.35
C LEU A 71 16.10 -18.40 -16.87
N ASP A 72 16.66 -19.32 -17.65
CA ASP A 72 16.35 -19.49 -19.08
C ASP A 72 15.24 -20.55 -19.24
N LEU A 73 14.44 -20.46 -20.31
CA LEU A 73 13.54 -21.51 -20.71
C LEU A 73 14.29 -22.52 -21.57
N ASN A 74 14.79 -23.58 -20.97
CA ASN A 74 15.60 -24.59 -21.63
C ASN A 74 14.77 -25.79 -22.06
N LEU A 75 14.72 -26.04 -23.34
CA LEU A 75 14.16 -27.27 -23.92
C LEU A 75 15.27 -28.25 -24.28
N TYR A 76 15.20 -29.46 -23.75
CA TYR A 76 16.07 -30.56 -24.15
C TYR A 76 15.32 -31.51 -25.06
N ARG A 77 15.87 -31.73 -26.23
CA ARG A 77 15.27 -32.61 -27.22
C ARG A 77 16.38 -33.37 -27.95
N ASN A 78 16.28 -34.71 -27.97
CA ASN A 78 17.27 -35.61 -28.62
C ASN A 78 18.72 -35.28 -28.16
N GLY A 79 18.93 -35.06 -26.86
CA GLY A 79 20.22 -34.76 -26.27
C GLY A 79 20.79 -33.35 -26.53
N LYS A 80 20.02 -32.48 -27.18
CA LYS A 80 20.42 -31.09 -27.41
C LYS A 80 19.65 -30.13 -26.50
N LYS A 81 20.37 -29.17 -25.91
CA LYS A 81 19.78 -28.03 -25.19
C LYS A 81 19.45 -26.90 -26.18
N ILE A 82 18.25 -26.41 -26.12
CA ILE A 82 17.73 -25.28 -26.93
C ILE A 82 17.16 -24.27 -25.95
N VAL A 83 17.68 -23.03 -25.95
CA VAL A 83 17.12 -21.94 -25.17
C VAL A 83 16.00 -21.31 -25.97
N LEU A 84 14.79 -21.35 -25.42
CA LEU A 84 13.62 -20.73 -25.99
C LEU A 84 13.41 -19.33 -25.37
N LYS A 85 12.91 -18.37 -26.15
CA LYS A 85 12.70 -16.98 -25.70
C LYS A 85 11.35 -16.45 -26.18
N PRO A 86 10.21 -17.09 -25.82
CA PRO A 86 8.90 -16.62 -26.25
C PRO A 86 8.61 -15.18 -25.81
N HIS A 87 9.09 -14.74 -24.65
CA HIS A 87 8.97 -13.36 -24.13
C HIS A 87 10.27 -12.55 -24.22
N GLY A 88 11.26 -12.99 -25.03
CA GLY A 88 12.54 -12.30 -25.16
C GLY A 88 13.52 -12.59 -24.04
N ASP A 89 14.40 -11.62 -23.73
CA ASP A 89 15.46 -11.75 -22.70
C ASP A 89 14.93 -11.35 -21.32
N VAL A 90 14.11 -12.21 -20.72
CA VAL A 90 13.54 -12.07 -19.38
C VAL A 90 13.82 -13.32 -18.55
N ASN A 91 13.58 -13.27 -17.25
CA ASN A 91 13.66 -14.42 -16.37
C ASN A 91 12.46 -15.36 -16.60
N TYR A 92 12.71 -16.66 -16.72
CA TYR A 92 11.71 -17.72 -16.86
C TYR A 92 11.72 -18.61 -15.63
N ILE A 93 10.56 -18.88 -15.05
CA ILE A 93 10.36 -19.74 -13.88
C ILE A 93 9.16 -20.68 -14.09
N TRP A 94 9.03 -21.66 -13.24
CA TRP A 94 7.92 -22.65 -13.20
C TRP A 94 7.62 -23.34 -14.54
N SER A 95 8.64 -23.57 -15.34
CA SER A 95 8.41 -24.21 -16.63
C SER A 95 8.12 -25.71 -16.51
N SER A 96 7.15 -26.19 -17.27
CA SER A 96 6.80 -27.61 -17.33
C SER A 96 6.21 -27.99 -18.67
N LEU A 97 6.40 -29.27 -19.07
CA LEU A 97 5.75 -29.83 -20.24
C LEU A 97 4.32 -30.24 -19.95
N SER A 98 3.41 -30.02 -20.91
CA SER A 98 2.07 -30.62 -20.85
C SER A 98 2.15 -32.14 -20.77
N PRO A 99 1.17 -32.84 -20.15
CA PRO A 99 1.17 -34.31 -20.07
C PRO A 99 1.30 -34.97 -21.43
N ASN A 100 0.71 -34.40 -22.50
CA ASN A 100 0.82 -34.90 -23.88
C ASN A 100 2.15 -34.48 -24.57
N LYS A 101 3.04 -33.73 -23.87
CA LYS A 101 4.36 -33.30 -24.36
C LYS A 101 4.32 -32.43 -25.63
N LYS A 102 3.23 -31.69 -25.85
CA LYS A 102 3.07 -30.81 -27.03
C LYS A 102 3.33 -29.33 -26.73
N TYR A 103 3.15 -28.94 -25.47
CA TYR A 103 3.18 -27.55 -25.02
C TYR A 103 4.10 -27.38 -23.83
N ILE A 104 4.59 -26.16 -23.66
CA ILE A 104 5.40 -25.74 -22.52
C ILE A 104 4.64 -24.62 -21.79
N LEU A 105 4.40 -24.82 -20.51
CA LEU A 105 3.91 -23.83 -19.56
C LEU A 105 5.12 -23.15 -18.94
N PHE A 106 5.08 -21.83 -18.73
CA PHE A 106 6.14 -21.05 -18.09
C PHE A 106 5.57 -19.76 -17.53
N ASN A 107 6.32 -19.11 -16.64
CA ASN A 107 5.98 -17.79 -16.11
C ASN A 107 7.17 -16.82 -16.31
N THR A 108 6.84 -15.54 -16.54
CA THR A 108 7.79 -14.43 -16.67
C THR A 108 7.19 -13.17 -16.04
N LEU A 109 7.86 -12.04 -16.17
CA LEU A 109 7.29 -10.73 -15.78
C LEU A 109 5.98 -10.39 -16.54
N HIS A 110 5.71 -11.01 -17.68
CA HIS A 110 4.45 -10.83 -18.43
C HIS A 110 3.34 -11.81 -18.01
N GLY A 111 3.52 -12.53 -16.90
CA GLY A 111 2.59 -13.54 -16.39
C GLY A 111 2.88 -14.95 -16.88
N THR A 112 1.94 -15.85 -16.61
CA THR A 112 1.99 -17.26 -17.04
C THR A 112 1.50 -17.41 -18.47
N ALA A 113 2.27 -18.12 -19.27
CA ALA A 113 1.95 -18.34 -20.67
C ALA A 113 2.23 -19.79 -21.11
N ILE A 114 1.65 -20.15 -22.25
CA ILE A 114 1.86 -21.44 -22.92
C ILE A 114 2.47 -21.20 -24.29
N CYS A 115 3.55 -21.90 -24.61
CA CYS A 115 4.12 -21.92 -25.95
C CYS A 115 4.18 -23.35 -26.51
N ASP A 116 4.38 -23.46 -27.84
CA ASP A 116 4.73 -24.72 -28.47
C ASP A 116 6.21 -25.07 -28.26
N LEU A 117 6.63 -26.27 -28.74
CA LEU A 117 8.03 -26.73 -28.65
C LEU A 117 9.01 -25.94 -29.53
N SER A 118 8.55 -24.97 -30.31
CA SER A 118 9.41 -24.05 -31.06
C SER A 118 9.66 -22.74 -30.30
N GLY A 119 8.96 -22.52 -29.18
CA GLY A 119 8.98 -21.28 -28.44
C GLY A 119 8.00 -20.22 -28.96
N LYS A 120 7.05 -20.59 -29.86
CA LYS A 120 6.00 -19.68 -30.26
C LYS A 120 4.92 -19.63 -29.19
N GLU A 121 4.70 -18.47 -28.60
CA GLU A 121 3.61 -18.24 -27.66
C GLU A 121 2.26 -18.52 -28.34
N LEU A 122 1.38 -19.22 -27.63
CA LEU A 122 0.04 -19.58 -28.06
C LEU A 122 -1.02 -18.78 -27.27
N VAL A 123 -0.81 -18.65 -25.96
CA VAL A 123 -1.74 -17.96 -25.05
C VAL A 123 -0.99 -17.42 -23.82
N ASN A 124 -1.40 -16.24 -23.35
CA ASN A 124 -1.01 -15.69 -22.07
C ASN A 124 -2.19 -15.84 -21.10
N LEU A 125 -1.96 -16.50 -19.97
CA LEU A 125 -2.95 -16.78 -18.93
C LEU A 125 -2.97 -15.72 -17.81
N GLY A 126 -2.11 -14.70 -17.90
CA GLY A 126 -2.00 -13.62 -16.92
C GLY A 126 -1.42 -14.06 -15.57
N ASN A 127 -1.86 -13.42 -14.49
CA ASN A 127 -1.34 -13.70 -13.15
C ASN A 127 -1.88 -15.04 -12.63
N ILE A 128 -1.13 -16.11 -12.87
CA ILE A 128 -1.31 -17.46 -12.32
C ILE A 128 0.07 -17.97 -11.90
N ASN A 129 0.45 -17.80 -10.65
CA ASN A 129 1.77 -18.15 -10.14
C ASN A 129 1.83 -19.61 -9.66
N ALA A 130 3.05 -20.18 -9.61
CA ALA A 130 3.29 -21.60 -9.34
C ALA A 130 2.35 -22.51 -10.16
N PRO A 131 2.25 -22.32 -11.50
CA PRO A 131 1.27 -22.99 -12.33
C PRO A 131 1.61 -24.47 -12.51
N VAL A 132 0.59 -25.31 -12.46
CA VAL A 132 0.64 -26.77 -12.71
C VAL A 132 -0.42 -27.20 -13.70
N TRP A 133 -0.12 -28.20 -14.53
CA TRP A 133 -1.09 -28.75 -15.49
C TRP A 133 -2.20 -29.51 -14.78
N TYR A 134 -3.45 -29.24 -15.12
CA TYR A 134 -4.59 -30.08 -14.79
C TYR A 134 -5.06 -30.82 -16.06
N GLY A 135 -4.53 -32.02 -16.27
CA GLY A 135 -4.67 -32.71 -17.52
C GLY A 135 -3.99 -32.01 -18.69
N ASN A 136 -4.57 -32.01 -19.87
CA ASN A 136 -4.06 -31.31 -21.04
C ASN A 136 -4.84 -30.03 -21.38
N ASP A 137 -5.93 -29.78 -20.67
CA ASP A 137 -6.94 -28.80 -21.05
C ASP A 137 -6.97 -27.59 -20.10
N TYR A 138 -6.39 -27.72 -18.87
CA TYR A 138 -6.38 -26.65 -17.87
C TYR A 138 -5.04 -26.49 -17.17
N VAL A 139 -4.85 -25.33 -16.58
CA VAL A 139 -3.74 -24.96 -15.71
C VAL A 139 -4.32 -24.47 -14.37
N VAL A 140 -3.74 -24.90 -13.26
CA VAL A 140 -4.09 -24.45 -11.91
C VAL A 140 -2.88 -23.75 -11.31
N GLY A 141 -3.09 -22.64 -10.61
CA GLY A 141 -2.03 -21.91 -9.89
C GLY A 141 -2.61 -21.00 -8.84
N MET A 142 -1.80 -20.13 -8.30
CA MET A 142 -2.24 -19.14 -7.34
C MET A 142 -2.29 -17.74 -7.99
N ASN A 143 -3.34 -16.99 -7.68
CA ASN A 143 -3.51 -15.60 -8.09
C ASN A 143 -3.33 -14.72 -6.85
N ASP A 144 -2.08 -14.42 -6.54
CA ASP A 144 -1.72 -13.61 -5.39
C ASP A 144 -1.62 -12.13 -5.78
N GLN A 145 -2.18 -11.27 -4.91
CA GLN A 145 -2.15 -9.81 -5.01
C GLN A 145 -1.32 -9.24 -3.88
N HIS A 146 -0.74 -8.07 -4.06
CA HIS A 146 0.11 -7.42 -3.07
C HIS A 146 -0.06 -5.89 -3.08
N ASP A 147 0.46 -5.23 -2.04
CA ASP A 147 0.50 -3.78 -1.88
C ASP A 147 1.93 -3.21 -2.02
N GLY A 148 2.80 -3.95 -2.69
CA GLY A 148 4.23 -3.67 -2.82
C GLY A 148 5.07 -4.24 -1.68
N TYR A 149 4.48 -4.55 -0.52
CA TYR A 149 5.18 -5.10 0.65
C TYR A 149 4.65 -6.45 1.11
N PHE A 150 3.33 -6.61 1.12
CA PHE A 150 2.66 -7.79 1.65
C PHE A 150 1.77 -8.43 0.59
N ILE A 151 1.69 -9.76 0.61
CA ILE A 151 0.66 -10.46 -0.15
C ILE A 151 -0.66 -10.22 0.58
N THR A 152 -1.57 -9.51 -0.05
CA THR A 152 -2.85 -9.07 0.54
C THR A 152 -3.97 -10.06 0.32
N SER A 153 -3.91 -10.84 -0.76
CA SER A 153 -4.84 -11.93 -1.04
C SER A 153 -4.18 -12.99 -1.93
N SER A 154 -4.68 -14.22 -1.89
CA SER A 154 -4.24 -15.31 -2.78
C SER A 154 -5.32 -16.36 -2.90
N GLU A 155 -5.76 -16.61 -4.11
CA GLU A 155 -6.75 -17.65 -4.43
C GLU A 155 -6.15 -18.73 -5.33
N ILE A 156 -6.63 -19.96 -5.20
CA ILE A 156 -6.31 -21.02 -6.17
C ILE A 156 -7.21 -20.81 -7.39
N MET A 157 -6.56 -20.57 -8.51
CA MET A 157 -7.20 -20.23 -9.79
C MET A 157 -7.02 -21.38 -10.80
N MET A 158 -8.02 -21.62 -11.62
CA MET A 158 -7.96 -22.53 -12.76
C MET A 158 -8.24 -21.77 -14.05
N ALA A 159 -7.45 -22.02 -15.09
CA ALA A 159 -7.68 -21.45 -16.41
C ALA A 159 -7.60 -22.53 -17.49
N SER A 160 -8.43 -22.40 -18.52
CA SER A 160 -8.33 -23.27 -19.71
C SER A 160 -7.08 -22.91 -20.53
N VAL A 161 -6.51 -23.91 -21.22
CA VAL A 161 -5.28 -23.72 -22.01
C VAL A 161 -5.45 -22.80 -23.23
N ASP A 162 -6.68 -22.47 -23.60
CA ASP A 162 -6.99 -21.46 -24.63
C ASP A 162 -7.22 -20.06 -24.05
N GLY A 163 -7.19 -19.94 -22.71
CA GLY A 163 -7.36 -18.67 -22.01
C GLY A 163 -8.81 -18.15 -21.93
N VAL A 164 -9.79 -18.90 -22.42
CA VAL A 164 -11.20 -18.45 -22.50
C VAL A 164 -11.91 -18.58 -21.16
N GLU A 165 -11.69 -19.69 -20.45
CA GLU A 165 -12.32 -19.96 -19.16
C GLU A 165 -11.32 -19.71 -18.03
N ARG A 166 -11.75 -18.95 -17.00
CA ARG A 166 -10.94 -18.68 -15.82
C ARG A 166 -11.85 -18.68 -14.59
N VAL A 167 -11.53 -19.52 -13.61
CA VAL A 167 -12.38 -19.77 -12.44
C VAL A 167 -11.55 -19.76 -11.17
N ALA A 168 -11.96 -18.96 -10.18
CA ALA A 168 -11.43 -19.03 -8.82
C ALA A 168 -12.00 -20.29 -8.13
N LEU A 169 -11.12 -21.12 -7.60
CA LEU A 169 -11.48 -22.34 -6.89
C LEU A 169 -11.54 -22.17 -5.38
N THR A 170 -10.91 -21.14 -4.85
CA THR A 170 -10.95 -20.73 -3.45
C THR A 170 -11.22 -19.24 -3.38
N LYS A 171 -11.50 -18.74 -2.19
CA LYS A 171 -11.65 -17.31 -1.98
C LYS A 171 -10.28 -16.64 -1.83
N ALA A 172 -10.18 -15.38 -2.23
CA ALA A 172 -8.95 -14.61 -2.17
C ALA A 172 -8.41 -14.47 -0.73
N GLU A 173 -9.31 -14.33 0.25
CA GLU A 173 -8.98 -14.25 1.67
C GLU A 173 -8.52 -15.56 2.30
N ASP A 174 -8.75 -16.71 1.64
CA ASP A 174 -8.28 -18.02 2.12
C ASP A 174 -6.75 -18.15 2.03
N MET A 175 -6.10 -17.24 1.30
CA MET A 175 -4.65 -17.17 1.16
C MET A 175 -4.06 -18.51 0.73
N GLY A 176 -4.55 -19.05 -0.39
CA GLY A 176 -4.14 -20.36 -0.92
C GLY A 176 -2.82 -20.27 -1.69
N TYR A 177 -1.89 -21.20 -1.42
CA TYR A 177 -0.55 -21.20 -2.00
C TYR A 177 -0.12 -22.55 -2.54
N TYR A 178 0.64 -22.54 -3.62
CA TYR A 178 1.36 -23.66 -4.20
C TYR A 178 0.51 -24.91 -4.41
N PRO A 179 -0.48 -24.87 -5.31
CA PRO A 179 -1.35 -26.01 -5.58
C PRO A 179 -0.59 -27.15 -6.24
N ASN A 180 -1.02 -28.39 -5.95
CA ASN A 180 -0.60 -29.58 -6.66
C ASN A 180 -1.82 -30.43 -7.02
N VAL A 181 -1.77 -31.13 -8.15
CA VAL A 181 -2.95 -31.64 -8.84
C VAL A 181 -2.89 -33.16 -9.02
N ASP A 182 -4.00 -33.86 -8.72
CA ASP A 182 -4.34 -35.17 -9.24
C ASP A 182 -5.58 -35.04 -10.16
N ALA A 183 -5.33 -34.70 -11.42
CA ALA A 183 -6.38 -34.42 -12.40
C ALA A 183 -7.30 -35.65 -12.65
N LEU A 184 -6.76 -36.88 -12.59
CA LEU A 184 -7.56 -38.10 -12.81
C LEU A 184 -8.66 -38.25 -11.76
N SER A 185 -8.37 -37.94 -10.51
CA SER A 185 -9.32 -38.00 -9.40
C SER A 185 -10.06 -36.70 -9.17
N GLY A 186 -9.74 -35.62 -9.91
CA GLY A 186 -10.35 -34.31 -9.75
C GLY A 186 -9.95 -33.62 -8.45
N ARG A 187 -8.74 -33.84 -7.95
CA ARG A 187 -8.27 -33.32 -6.65
C ARG A 187 -7.16 -32.32 -6.82
N ILE A 188 -7.22 -31.29 -5.97
CA ILE A 188 -6.16 -30.27 -5.85
C ILE A 188 -5.83 -30.16 -4.37
N VAL A 189 -4.56 -30.24 -4.02
CA VAL A 189 -4.08 -29.94 -2.66
C VAL A 189 -3.31 -28.63 -2.68
N TYR A 190 -3.46 -27.84 -1.62
CA TYR A 190 -2.76 -26.55 -1.43
C TYR A 190 -2.53 -26.32 0.05
N SER A 191 -1.67 -25.37 0.41
CA SER A 191 -1.55 -24.87 1.77
C SER A 191 -2.04 -23.43 1.85
N ASN A 192 -2.57 -23.02 3.00
CA ASN A 192 -2.96 -21.64 3.23
C ASN A 192 -1.95 -20.91 4.15
N GLU A 193 -2.22 -19.66 4.41
CA GLU A 193 -1.38 -18.80 5.26
C GLU A 193 -1.15 -19.35 6.67
N ASN A 194 -2.15 -20.02 7.23
CA ASN A 194 -2.09 -20.60 8.57
C ASN A 194 -1.35 -21.93 8.61
N GLY A 195 -0.82 -22.40 7.49
CA GLY A 195 -0.18 -23.71 7.38
C GLY A 195 -1.17 -24.86 7.38
N GLU A 196 -2.42 -24.63 7.01
CA GLU A 196 -3.37 -25.72 6.80
C GLU A 196 -3.16 -26.35 5.42
N ILE A 197 -3.06 -27.67 5.36
CA ILE A 197 -3.11 -28.43 4.12
C ILE A 197 -4.57 -28.71 3.82
N ARG A 198 -5.04 -28.23 2.67
CA ARG A 198 -6.42 -28.37 2.23
C ARG A 198 -6.51 -29.12 0.91
N MET A 199 -7.65 -29.74 0.66
CA MET A 199 -7.90 -30.48 -0.57
C MET A 199 -9.26 -30.09 -1.14
N LEU A 200 -9.24 -29.62 -2.38
CA LEU A 200 -10.42 -29.43 -3.20
C LEU A 200 -10.77 -30.72 -3.94
N GLN A 201 -12.05 -31.02 -4.05
CA GLN A 201 -12.59 -32.02 -4.97
C GLN A 201 -13.39 -31.29 -6.03
N LEU A 202 -13.01 -31.44 -7.29
CA LEU A 202 -13.73 -30.86 -8.41
C LEU A 202 -14.71 -31.90 -9.03
N ASN A 203 -15.72 -31.39 -9.75
CA ASN A 203 -16.58 -32.18 -10.61
C ASN A 203 -15.88 -32.64 -11.91
N LEU A 204 -14.77 -31.99 -12.25
CA LEU A 204 -13.95 -32.28 -13.43
C LEU A 204 -12.99 -33.44 -13.12
N THR A 205 -13.35 -34.65 -13.43
CA THR A 205 -12.61 -35.88 -13.09
C THR A 205 -12.82 -36.97 -14.14
N GLU A 206 -11.77 -37.75 -14.43
CA GLU A 206 -11.81 -38.90 -15.33
C GLU A 206 -12.15 -40.21 -14.62
N GLN A 207 -12.09 -40.24 -13.30
CA GLN A 207 -12.37 -41.41 -12.46
C GLN A 207 -13.51 -41.11 -11.47
N PRO A 208 -14.19 -42.17 -11.00
CA PRO A 208 -15.19 -42.01 -9.94
C PRO A 208 -14.62 -41.34 -8.71
N ILE A 209 -15.36 -40.37 -8.13
CA ILE A 209 -14.93 -39.60 -6.93
C ILE A 209 -14.68 -40.59 -5.79
N ARG A 210 -13.48 -40.52 -5.24
CA ARG A 210 -13.06 -41.32 -4.07
C ARG A 210 -13.60 -40.71 -2.79
N LYS A 211 -14.20 -41.50 -1.94
CA LYS A 211 -14.72 -41.07 -0.62
C LYS A 211 -13.61 -41.01 0.44
N SER A 212 -12.53 -41.76 0.28
CA SER A 212 -11.40 -41.75 1.22
C SER A 212 -10.50 -40.59 1.03
N LEU A 213 -10.11 -39.91 2.13
CA LEU A 213 -9.10 -38.87 2.11
C LEU A 213 -7.70 -39.47 1.93
N PRO A 214 -6.77 -38.80 1.25
CA PRO A 214 -5.41 -39.27 1.11
C PRO A 214 -4.69 -39.21 2.47
N ARG A 215 -3.71 -40.11 2.66
CA ARG A 215 -2.85 -40.11 3.84
C ARG A 215 -1.79 -39.03 3.75
N LEU A 216 -1.63 -38.22 4.79
CA LEU A 216 -0.54 -37.25 4.88
C LEU A 216 0.78 -37.93 5.32
N VAL A 217 1.86 -37.67 4.61
CA VAL A 217 3.20 -38.17 4.91
C VAL A 217 4.18 -37.00 4.95
N GLN A 218 4.68 -36.72 6.14
CA GLN A 218 5.73 -35.72 6.32
C GLN A 218 7.02 -36.16 5.61
N LYS A 219 7.64 -35.28 4.87
CA LYS A 219 8.96 -35.49 4.26
C LYS A 219 9.97 -34.50 4.82
N PRO A 220 11.20 -34.93 5.16
CA PRO A 220 12.28 -33.99 5.38
C PRO A 220 12.68 -33.36 4.04
N ASN A 221 12.99 -32.07 4.05
CA ASN A 221 13.54 -31.41 2.86
C ASN A 221 15.06 -31.70 2.75
N ALA A 222 15.41 -32.81 2.10
CA ALA A 222 16.80 -33.24 1.95
C ALA A 222 17.65 -32.21 1.18
N ASN A 223 17.05 -31.49 0.22
CA ASN A 223 17.75 -30.47 -0.56
C ASN A 223 18.11 -29.27 0.32
N LEU A 224 17.22 -28.88 1.24
CA LEU A 224 17.45 -27.80 2.19
C LEU A 224 18.67 -28.10 3.07
N LEU A 225 18.73 -29.29 3.68
CA LEU A 225 19.84 -29.69 4.53
C LEU A 225 21.18 -29.70 3.76
N ALA A 226 21.18 -30.23 2.53
CA ALA A 226 22.36 -30.23 1.67
C ALA A 226 22.80 -28.80 1.28
N ASP A 227 21.88 -27.92 1.00
CA ASP A 227 22.16 -26.53 0.69
C ASP A 227 22.70 -25.75 1.89
N MET A 228 22.09 -25.92 3.05
CA MET A 228 22.59 -25.34 4.30
C MET A 228 24.04 -25.78 4.57
N GLU A 229 24.34 -27.07 4.36
CA GLU A 229 25.67 -27.58 4.52
C GLU A 229 26.65 -27.02 3.48
N ARG A 230 26.24 -26.91 2.23
CA ARG A 230 27.01 -26.30 1.12
C ARG A 230 27.31 -24.83 1.40
N LYS A 231 26.29 -24.03 1.71
CA LYS A 231 26.42 -22.59 1.97
C LYS A 231 27.20 -22.29 3.26
N SER A 232 27.05 -23.11 4.29
CA SER A 232 27.83 -22.95 5.53
C SER A 232 29.33 -23.28 5.39
N LYS A 233 29.71 -24.09 4.40
CA LYS A 233 31.08 -24.43 4.11
C LYS A 233 31.78 -23.47 3.14
N ARG A 234 31.06 -22.51 2.54
CA ARG A 234 31.69 -21.46 1.72
C ARG A 234 32.51 -20.54 2.60
N VAL A 235 33.81 -20.58 2.45
CA VAL A 235 34.77 -19.71 3.14
C VAL A 235 34.88 -18.42 2.33
N ALA A 236 34.86 -17.26 2.99
CA ALA A 236 35.02 -15.93 2.41
C ALA A 236 36.43 -15.73 1.83
N THR A 237 36.75 -16.38 0.69
CA THR A 237 38.05 -16.25 -0.02
C THR A 237 37.95 -16.72 -1.48
N GLN A 238 36.72 -16.98 -1.97
CA GLN A 238 36.57 -17.37 -3.38
C GLN A 238 36.56 -16.14 -4.29
N GLU A 239 36.83 -16.34 -5.58
CA GLU A 239 36.71 -15.31 -6.60
C GLU A 239 35.24 -14.82 -6.68
N ALA A 240 35.03 -13.52 -6.95
CA ALA A 240 33.72 -12.92 -7.05
C ALA A 240 32.80 -13.65 -8.06
N ALA A 241 33.37 -14.19 -9.14
CA ALA A 241 32.64 -14.96 -10.17
C ALA A 241 31.94 -16.24 -9.66
N SER A 242 32.27 -16.70 -8.46
CA SER A 242 31.58 -17.84 -7.84
C SER A 242 30.33 -17.46 -7.06
N TYR A 243 30.03 -16.16 -6.91
CA TYR A 243 28.89 -15.67 -6.13
C TYR A 243 27.84 -15.02 -6.99
N LYS A 244 26.57 -15.28 -6.62
CA LYS A 244 25.39 -14.83 -7.32
C LYS A 244 24.58 -13.88 -6.43
N ILE A 245 24.38 -12.66 -6.87
CA ILE A 245 23.57 -11.66 -6.15
C ILE A 245 22.32 -11.39 -6.96
N TYR A 246 21.16 -11.69 -6.35
CA TYR A 246 19.85 -11.34 -6.93
C TYR A 246 19.43 -9.97 -6.41
N ILE A 247 19.13 -9.05 -7.32
CA ILE A 247 18.77 -7.68 -7.02
C ILE A 247 17.29 -7.48 -7.37
N ASN A 248 16.49 -7.13 -6.38
CA ASN A 248 15.11 -6.74 -6.56
C ASN A 248 14.97 -5.23 -6.35
N PRO A 249 14.91 -4.40 -7.40
CA PRO A 249 14.41 -3.03 -7.27
C PRO A 249 12.94 -3.08 -6.89
N GLY A 250 12.59 -2.75 -5.63
CA GLY A 250 11.23 -2.86 -5.13
C GLY A 250 10.22 -2.03 -5.93
N HIS A 251 8.96 -2.42 -5.89
CA HIS A 251 7.85 -1.87 -6.67
C HIS A 251 8.02 -2.03 -8.18
N GLY A 252 7.08 -1.50 -8.97
CA GLY A 252 7.12 -1.48 -10.43
C GLY A 252 5.99 -0.64 -10.99
N GLY A 253 6.27 0.18 -12.01
CA GLY A 253 5.27 1.08 -12.57
C GLY A 253 5.16 2.42 -11.84
N TYR A 254 3.98 3.02 -11.89
CA TYR A 254 3.68 4.35 -11.38
C TYR A 254 2.28 4.40 -10.76
N GLY A 255 1.89 3.35 -10.09
CA GLY A 255 0.61 3.18 -9.41
C GLY A 255 0.56 3.78 -8.01
N GLY A 256 -0.51 3.52 -7.28
CA GLY A 256 -0.70 4.05 -5.92
C GLY A 256 0.24 3.45 -4.88
N ASP A 257 0.72 2.23 -5.09
CA ASP A 257 1.66 1.50 -4.25
C ASP A 257 3.13 1.80 -4.57
N ASP A 258 3.42 2.49 -5.69
CA ASP A 258 4.76 2.92 -6.08
C ASP A 258 5.29 4.15 -5.33
N ARG A 259 4.58 4.56 -4.29
CA ARG A 259 4.97 5.60 -3.33
C ARG A 259 5.40 6.91 -3.97
N GLY A 260 4.55 7.45 -4.85
CA GLY A 260 4.77 8.76 -5.46
C GLY A 260 4.78 9.90 -4.44
N MET A 261 5.83 10.74 -4.45
CA MET A 261 5.94 11.95 -3.66
C MET A 261 6.04 13.17 -4.58
N TYR A 262 5.18 14.15 -4.36
CA TYR A 262 5.19 15.36 -5.18
C TYR A 262 6.44 16.18 -4.93
N LEU A 263 7.15 16.50 -6.02
CA LEU A 263 8.21 17.49 -6.03
C LEU A 263 7.59 18.85 -6.30
N TYR A 264 7.66 19.75 -5.35
CA TYR A 264 7.09 21.08 -5.51
C TYR A 264 7.70 21.79 -6.73
N PRO A 265 6.89 22.28 -7.69
CA PRO A 265 7.37 22.92 -8.93
C PRO A 265 8.26 24.14 -8.69
N ILE A 266 8.14 24.77 -7.54
CA ILE A 266 8.95 25.90 -7.09
C ILE A 266 10.45 25.62 -7.13
N PHE A 267 10.84 24.34 -7.03
CA PHE A 267 12.22 23.88 -7.13
C PHE A 267 12.64 23.57 -8.58
N ILE A 268 11.69 23.51 -9.48
CA ILE A 268 11.86 23.26 -10.91
C ILE A 268 11.38 24.51 -11.65
N ASN A 269 12.17 25.58 -11.65
CA ASN A 269 11.91 26.84 -12.36
C ASN A 269 10.98 27.89 -11.72
N GLY A 270 10.61 27.78 -10.45
CA GLY A 270 9.87 28.86 -9.75
C GLY A 270 8.42 29.04 -10.20
N GLN A 271 7.83 28.10 -10.94
CA GLN A 271 6.43 28.16 -11.35
C GLN A 271 5.60 27.13 -10.63
N VAL A 272 4.54 27.58 -9.95
CA VAL A 272 3.50 26.72 -9.40
C VAL A 272 2.53 26.33 -10.54
N ASN A 273 2.27 25.05 -10.69
CA ASN A 273 1.23 24.61 -11.62
C ASN A 273 -0.16 24.89 -11.00
N GLU A 274 -0.85 25.89 -11.52
CA GLU A 274 -2.16 26.35 -11.05
C GLU A 274 -3.27 25.30 -11.16
N ALA A 275 -3.06 24.23 -11.93
CA ALA A 275 -4.09 23.22 -12.21
C ALA A 275 -4.17 22.09 -11.15
N GLY A 276 -3.31 22.05 -10.14
CA GLY A 276 -3.37 21.03 -9.07
C GLY A 276 -3.06 19.60 -9.52
N GLY A 277 -2.69 19.39 -10.77
CA GLY A 277 -2.28 18.09 -11.32
C GLY A 277 -0.77 18.03 -11.49
N TYR A 278 -0.12 17.09 -10.83
CA TYR A 278 1.31 16.83 -11.03
C TYR A 278 1.48 15.81 -12.14
N THR A 279 2.40 16.08 -13.08
CA THR A 279 2.75 15.07 -14.10
C THR A 279 3.65 14.00 -13.47
N LYS A 280 3.77 12.86 -14.16
CA LYS A 280 4.68 11.77 -13.78
C LYS A 280 6.12 12.28 -13.57
N GLU A 281 6.57 13.21 -14.37
CA GLU A 281 7.89 13.82 -14.34
C GLU A 281 8.09 14.78 -13.15
N GLN A 282 7.01 15.30 -12.58
CA GLN A 282 7.02 16.19 -11.42
C GLN A 282 6.88 15.44 -10.09
N THR A 283 6.82 14.12 -10.13
CA THR A 283 6.65 13.26 -8.99
C THR A 283 7.91 12.43 -8.78
N PHE A 284 8.40 12.37 -7.54
CA PHE A 284 9.33 11.31 -7.15
C PHE A 284 8.56 9.99 -7.12
N TRP A 285 9.11 8.93 -7.69
CA TRP A 285 8.58 7.58 -7.62
C TRP A 285 9.60 6.66 -6.97
N GLU A 286 9.18 5.97 -5.92
CA GLU A 286 10.04 5.01 -5.24
C GLU A 286 10.47 3.90 -6.18
N SER A 287 9.55 3.38 -6.99
CA SER A 287 9.81 2.37 -8.01
C SER A 287 10.95 2.76 -8.96
N GLN A 288 10.92 4.01 -9.48
CA GLN A 288 11.98 4.50 -10.38
C GLN A 288 13.30 4.69 -9.64
N SER A 289 13.27 5.21 -8.42
CA SER A 289 14.48 5.40 -7.60
C SER A 289 15.15 4.07 -7.26
N ASN A 290 14.37 3.06 -6.90
CA ASN A 290 14.88 1.72 -6.60
C ASN A 290 15.48 1.04 -7.83
N LEU A 291 14.85 1.19 -9.01
CA LEU A 291 15.41 0.72 -10.27
C LEU A 291 16.76 1.35 -10.56
N ASP A 292 16.86 2.66 -10.42
CA ASP A 292 18.12 3.39 -10.65
C ASP A 292 19.25 2.92 -9.74
N LYS A 293 18.97 2.68 -8.45
CA LYS A 293 19.92 2.09 -7.49
C LYS A 293 20.31 0.67 -7.90
N GLY A 294 19.33 -0.16 -8.26
CA GLY A 294 19.55 -1.55 -8.66
C GLY A 294 20.42 -1.70 -9.90
N LEU A 295 20.16 -0.89 -10.94
CA LEU A 295 20.96 -0.90 -12.19
C LEU A 295 22.41 -0.46 -11.96
N ARG A 296 22.64 0.50 -11.05
CA ARG A 296 23.99 0.93 -10.69
C ARG A 296 24.72 -0.11 -9.87
N LEU A 297 24.04 -0.74 -8.95
CA LEU A 297 24.58 -1.86 -8.18
C LEU A 297 24.97 -3.02 -9.11
N ASP A 298 24.10 -3.39 -10.04
CA ASP A 298 24.37 -4.43 -11.05
C ASP A 298 25.67 -4.12 -11.81
N THR A 299 25.81 -2.88 -12.29
CA THR A 299 27.02 -2.44 -13.00
C THR A 299 28.27 -2.56 -12.13
N MET A 300 28.21 -2.12 -10.87
CA MET A 300 29.34 -2.19 -9.94
C MET A 300 29.71 -3.65 -9.61
N LEU A 301 28.72 -4.48 -9.33
CA LEU A 301 28.97 -5.89 -8.98
C LEU A 301 29.53 -6.69 -10.16
N ARG A 302 29.02 -6.47 -11.37
CA ARG A 302 29.58 -7.11 -12.59
C ARG A 302 31.02 -6.67 -12.85
N ALA A 303 31.33 -5.38 -12.64
CA ALA A 303 32.70 -4.88 -12.75
C ALA A 303 33.66 -5.52 -11.72
N LEU A 304 33.13 -5.87 -10.53
CA LEU A 304 33.85 -6.61 -9.49
C LEU A 304 33.91 -8.14 -9.75
N GLY A 305 33.20 -8.61 -10.78
CA GLY A 305 33.20 -10.00 -11.22
C GLY A 305 32.06 -10.86 -10.70
N PHE A 306 31.13 -10.33 -9.94
CA PHE A 306 29.93 -11.06 -9.48
C PHE A 306 29.01 -11.44 -10.64
N GLN A 307 28.28 -12.53 -10.45
CA GLN A 307 27.10 -12.83 -11.26
C GLN A 307 25.89 -12.11 -10.65
N THR A 308 25.12 -11.43 -11.48
CA THR A 308 23.93 -10.71 -11.03
C THR A 308 22.73 -11.00 -11.91
N LYS A 309 21.55 -11.01 -11.29
CA LYS A 309 20.24 -11.01 -11.94
C LYS A 309 19.37 -9.94 -11.26
N LEU A 310 18.52 -9.32 -12.04
CA LEU A 310 17.55 -8.35 -11.55
C LEU A 310 16.12 -8.89 -11.77
N SER A 311 15.20 -8.55 -10.86
CA SER A 311 13.76 -8.86 -11.04
C SER A 311 13.16 -8.07 -12.21
N ARG A 312 13.66 -6.85 -12.44
CA ARG A 312 13.25 -5.95 -13.52
C ARG A 312 14.39 -5.01 -13.93
N ILE A 313 14.33 -4.53 -15.16
CA ILE A 313 15.32 -3.58 -15.73
C ILE A 313 14.66 -2.33 -16.31
N THR A 314 13.35 -2.25 -16.27
CA THR A 314 12.49 -1.14 -16.70
C THR A 314 11.57 -0.72 -15.57
N ASN A 315 10.78 0.35 -15.77
CA ASN A 315 9.75 0.78 -14.84
C ASN A 315 8.44 1.01 -15.60
N THR A 316 7.73 -0.06 -15.85
CA THR A 316 6.43 -0.09 -16.54
C THR A 316 5.41 -0.79 -15.64
N GLU A 317 4.14 -0.74 -15.98
CA GLU A 317 3.09 -1.47 -15.22
C GLU A 317 3.33 -2.99 -15.21
N ASP A 318 3.95 -3.54 -16.26
CA ASP A 318 4.30 -4.97 -16.31
C ASP A 318 5.43 -5.35 -15.31
N ASP A 319 6.17 -4.36 -14.80
CA ASP A 319 7.24 -4.56 -13.83
C ASP A 319 6.74 -4.64 -12.37
N ASP A 320 5.44 -4.39 -12.15
CA ASP A 320 4.79 -4.63 -10.86
C ASP A 320 4.46 -6.12 -10.72
N ARG A 321 5.48 -6.88 -10.33
CA ARG A 321 5.47 -8.34 -10.32
C ARG A 321 4.99 -8.89 -9.00
N SER A 322 4.31 -10.04 -9.06
CA SER A 322 3.98 -10.83 -7.87
C SER A 322 5.23 -11.10 -7.02
N LEU A 323 5.12 -10.84 -5.72
CA LEU A 323 6.21 -11.01 -4.76
C LEU A 323 6.65 -12.47 -4.68
N SER A 324 5.73 -13.43 -4.86
CA SER A 324 6.04 -14.86 -4.90
C SER A 324 6.87 -15.26 -6.11
N ALA A 325 6.65 -14.63 -7.27
CA ALA A 325 7.46 -14.86 -8.46
C ALA A 325 8.89 -14.32 -8.31
N ILE A 326 9.05 -13.16 -7.66
CA ILE A 326 10.37 -12.58 -7.35
C ILE A 326 11.17 -13.50 -6.42
N VAL A 327 10.52 -14.06 -5.39
CA VAL A 327 11.14 -15.03 -4.48
C VAL A 327 11.58 -16.29 -5.24
N GLU A 328 10.69 -16.84 -6.07
CA GLU A 328 11.02 -18.03 -6.89
C GLU A 328 12.20 -17.79 -7.82
N GLU A 329 12.32 -16.62 -8.43
CA GLU A 329 13.47 -16.30 -9.28
C GLU A 329 14.79 -16.32 -8.49
N ALA A 330 14.82 -15.73 -7.30
CA ALA A 330 16.00 -15.69 -6.45
C ALA A 330 16.41 -17.11 -6.01
N ASP A 331 15.44 -17.92 -5.64
CA ASP A 331 15.64 -19.29 -5.16
C ASP A 331 15.99 -20.25 -6.31
N ALA A 332 15.25 -20.22 -7.44
CA ALA A 332 15.53 -21.05 -8.61
C ALA A 332 16.89 -20.77 -9.24
N TRP A 333 17.36 -19.53 -9.16
CA TRP A 333 18.70 -19.17 -9.59
C TRP A 333 19.80 -19.58 -8.60
N ASP A 334 19.43 -20.08 -7.41
CA ASP A 334 20.35 -20.44 -6.32
C ASP A 334 21.29 -19.27 -5.99
N SER A 335 20.73 -18.10 -5.74
CA SER A 335 21.49 -16.91 -5.39
C SER A 335 22.17 -17.05 -4.03
N ASP A 336 23.32 -16.43 -3.85
CA ASP A 336 24.01 -16.40 -2.56
C ASP A 336 23.42 -15.34 -1.63
N PHE A 337 22.77 -14.33 -2.21
CA PHE A 337 22.03 -13.31 -1.47
C PHE A 337 20.99 -12.62 -2.37
N MET A 338 19.83 -12.32 -1.79
CA MET A 338 18.81 -11.47 -2.40
C MET A 338 18.76 -10.12 -1.68
N LEU A 339 18.91 -9.02 -2.44
CA LEU A 339 18.75 -7.67 -1.97
C LEU A 339 17.48 -7.05 -2.58
N SER A 340 16.50 -6.75 -1.77
CA SER A 340 15.35 -5.92 -2.15
C SER A 340 15.64 -4.47 -1.76
N ILE A 341 15.65 -3.58 -2.76
CA ILE A 341 16.01 -2.17 -2.60
C ILE A 341 14.74 -1.34 -2.54
N HIS A 342 14.58 -0.60 -1.47
CA HIS A 342 13.45 0.28 -1.19
C HIS A 342 13.91 1.65 -0.66
N SER A 343 12.99 2.52 -0.37
CA SER A 343 13.17 3.70 0.44
C SER A 343 12.04 3.82 1.47
N ASN A 344 12.38 4.20 2.67
CA ASN A 344 11.49 4.22 3.83
C ASN A 344 10.56 5.44 3.83
N ALA A 345 9.54 5.38 4.68
CA ALA A 345 8.69 6.51 5.05
C ALA A 345 8.50 6.56 6.57
N GLY A 346 8.18 7.72 7.12
CA GLY A 346 7.91 7.88 8.55
C GLY A 346 8.36 9.22 9.11
N ASN A 347 8.17 10.29 8.33
CA ASN A 347 8.39 11.67 8.79
C ASN A 347 7.82 11.89 10.22
N PRO A 348 8.55 12.51 11.17
CA PRO A 348 9.73 13.37 10.96
C PRO A 348 11.09 12.70 11.19
N SER A 349 11.20 11.40 11.12
CA SER A 349 12.47 10.68 11.31
C SER A 349 13.27 10.56 10.02
N ASN A 350 14.58 10.46 10.15
CA ASN A 350 15.49 10.15 9.06
C ASN A 350 16.52 9.13 9.56
N TYR A 351 16.40 7.87 9.14
CA TYR A 351 17.25 6.77 9.56
C TYR A 351 17.20 5.62 8.56
N ILE A 352 18.18 4.75 8.63
CA ILE A 352 18.25 3.51 7.84
C ILE A 352 17.41 2.44 8.54
N LEU A 353 16.48 1.82 7.81
CA LEU A 353 15.78 0.61 8.23
C LEU A 353 16.27 -0.58 7.39
N GLN A 354 16.67 -1.64 8.04
CA GLN A 354 17.13 -2.87 7.40
C GLN A 354 16.33 -4.05 7.93
N LEU A 355 15.63 -4.75 7.04
CA LEU A 355 14.78 -5.89 7.38
C LEU A 355 15.37 -7.17 6.79
N TYR A 356 16.03 -7.98 7.60
CA TYR A 356 16.57 -9.25 7.13
C TYR A 356 15.53 -10.37 7.18
N SER A 357 15.61 -11.32 6.26
CA SER A 357 14.75 -12.52 6.28
C SER A 357 14.95 -13.28 7.60
N GLY A 358 14.02 -13.11 8.54
CA GLY A 358 14.18 -13.72 9.86
C GLY A 358 13.37 -13.13 10.99
N ILE A 359 13.79 -13.51 12.18
CA ILE A 359 13.22 -13.11 13.47
C ILE A 359 14.29 -12.37 14.26
N THR A 360 13.92 -11.27 14.88
CA THR A 360 14.84 -10.49 15.73
C THR A 360 15.28 -11.34 16.94
N PRO A 361 16.57 -11.37 17.30
CA PRO A 361 17.06 -12.10 18.46
C PRO A 361 16.31 -11.71 19.74
N GLY A 362 15.86 -12.71 20.49
CA GLY A 362 15.08 -12.52 21.71
C GLY A 362 13.56 -12.51 21.48
N ASP A 363 13.08 -12.52 20.24
CA ASP A 363 11.68 -12.76 19.94
C ASP A 363 11.39 -14.27 20.04
N ASN A 364 10.60 -14.66 21.02
CA ASN A 364 10.26 -16.06 21.31
C ASN A 364 8.85 -16.44 20.82
N ARG A 365 8.23 -15.60 20.00
CA ARG A 365 6.90 -15.85 19.44
C ARG A 365 6.96 -16.91 18.34
N THR A 366 5.86 -17.62 18.16
CA THR A 366 5.72 -18.60 17.07
C THR A 366 5.31 -17.90 15.78
N TYR A 367 5.94 -18.30 14.69
CA TYR A 367 5.68 -17.84 13.34
C TYR A 367 5.34 -19.03 12.43
N SER A 368 4.47 -18.81 11.45
CA SER A 368 3.98 -19.86 10.55
C SER A 368 5.06 -20.46 9.66
N HIS A 369 6.13 -19.73 9.41
CA HIS A 369 7.27 -20.15 8.61
C HIS A 369 8.55 -19.55 9.17
N MET A 370 9.59 -20.37 9.28
CA MET A 370 10.90 -19.95 9.80
C MET A 370 11.92 -19.86 8.69
N PRO A 371 12.54 -18.71 8.46
CA PRO A 371 13.59 -18.56 7.46
C PRO A 371 14.82 -19.38 7.79
N VAL A 372 15.37 -20.04 6.79
CA VAL A 372 16.47 -20.99 6.96
C VAL A 372 17.80 -20.28 7.21
N HIS A 373 18.04 -19.16 6.54
CA HIS A 373 19.31 -18.44 6.55
C HIS A 373 19.29 -17.15 7.39
N SER A 374 18.42 -17.08 8.39
CA SER A 374 18.18 -15.87 9.21
C SER A 374 19.45 -15.27 9.81
N GLU A 375 20.35 -16.09 10.32
CA GLU A 375 21.59 -15.61 10.93
C GLU A 375 22.58 -15.04 9.88
N THR A 376 22.67 -15.65 8.70
CA THR A 376 23.49 -15.13 7.59
C THR A 376 22.89 -13.84 7.06
N SER A 377 21.56 -13.81 6.85
CA SER A 377 20.83 -12.60 6.47
C SER A 377 21.10 -11.46 7.45
N ARG A 378 20.94 -11.71 8.74
CA ARG A 378 21.18 -10.74 9.81
C ARG A 378 22.59 -10.15 9.77
N LYS A 379 23.63 -10.99 9.64
CA LYS A 379 25.03 -10.54 9.62
C LYS A 379 25.36 -9.66 8.43
N ILE A 380 24.93 -10.06 7.23
CA ILE A 380 25.16 -9.27 6.00
C ILE A 380 24.38 -7.95 6.09
N THR A 381 23.14 -8.00 6.54
CA THR A 381 22.28 -6.83 6.70
C THR A 381 22.82 -5.84 7.74
N THR A 382 23.38 -6.34 8.85
CA THR A 382 24.03 -5.48 9.84
C THR A 382 25.26 -4.78 9.24
N LEU A 383 26.11 -5.50 8.56
CA LEU A 383 27.26 -4.90 7.85
C LEU A 383 26.82 -3.87 6.81
N MET A 384 25.71 -4.13 6.10
CA MET A 384 25.15 -3.21 5.11
C MET A 384 24.65 -1.92 5.75
N GLY A 385 23.88 -2.00 6.82
CA GLY A 385 23.39 -0.84 7.56
C GLY A 385 24.54 -0.01 8.16
N ASP A 386 25.54 -0.69 8.74
CA ASP A 386 26.73 -0.03 9.30
C ASP A 386 27.54 0.68 8.22
N ASN A 387 27.75 0.07 7.05
CA ASN A 387 28.45 0.69 5.93
C ASN A 387 27.75 1.98 5.46
N GLN A 388 26.42 1.95 5.31
CA GLN A 388 25.65 3.14 4.94
C GLN A 388 25.76 4.23 6.00
N TYR A 389 25.60 3.88 7.28
CA TYR A 389 25.59 4.81 8.39
C TYR A 389 26.94 5.49 8.63
N MET A 390 28.00 4.69 8.73
CA MET A 390 29.35 5.17 9.02
C MET A 390 29.95 6.06 7.92
N ASN A 391 29.43 5.93 6.71
CA ASN A 391 29.93 6.68 5.57
C ASN A 391 29.01 7.84 5.16
N GLU A 392 28.13 8.26 6.05
CA GLU A 392 27.34 9.49 5.92
C GLU A 392 26.63 9.66 4.57
N VAL A 393 26.07 8.57 4.02
CA VAL A 393 25.30 8.62 2.76
C VAL A 393 24.18 9.68 2.86
N SER A 394 23.65 9.90 4.06
CA SER A 394 22.75 11.00 4.33
C SER A 394 22.98 11.60 5.74
N CYS A 395 22.13 12.54 6.12
CA CYS A 395 22.20 13.21 7.42
C CYS A 395 21.29 12.49 8.43
N TRP A 396 21.69 11.31 8.85
CA TRP A 396 20.90 10.44 9.72
C TRP A 396 20.61 11.07 11.11
N THR A 397 19.38 10.90 11.60
CA THR A 397 18.99 11.37 12.95
C THR A 397 19.27 10.35 14.04
N ARG A 398 19.46 9.09 13.68
CA ARG A 398 19.79 7.98 14.59
C ARG A 398 20.55 6.85 13.88
N VAL A 399 21.10 5.93 14.66
CA VAL A 399 21.73 4.70 14.17
C VAL A 399 20.74 3.83 13.37
N PRO A 400 21.24 2.94 12.50
CA PRO A 400 20.38 2.02 11.75
C PRO A 400 19.46 1.21 12.67
N TYR A 401 18.24 1.00 12.23
CA TYR A 401 17.33 0.05 12.85
C TYR A 401 17.34 -1.25 12.03
N ILE A 402 17.86 -2.31 12.63
CA ILE A 402 18.03 -3.61 12.00
C ILE A 402 17.14 -4.61 12.73
N ALA A 403 16.21 -5.23 12.01
CA ALA A 403 15.24 -6.15 12.58
C ALA A 403 15.00 -7.36 11.67
N GLY A 404 14.55 -8.47 12.25
CA GLY A 404 13.95 -9.55 11.48
C GLY A 404 12.62 -9.10 10.89
N ASP A 405 12.41 -9.34 9.62
CA ASP A 405 11.21 -8.90 8.90
C ASP A 405 9.92 -9.40 9.54
N LYS A 406 9.91 -10.65 10.02
CA LYS A 406 8.74 -11.25 10.69
C LYS A 406 8.41 -10.57 12.01
N THR A 407 9.42 -10.26 12.81
CA THR A 407 9.24 -9.53 14.07
C THR A 407 8.73 -8.11 13.77
N PHE A 408 9.36 -7.42 12.84
CA PHE A 408 9.02 -6.05 12.48
C PHE A 408 7.59 -5.95 11.89
N ALA A 409 7.25 -6.80 10.93
CA ALA A 409 5.92 -6.80 10.32
C ALA A 409 4.82 -7.07 11.35
N ARG A 410 5.06 -8.00 12.28
CA ARG A 410 4.11 -8.30 13.35
C ARG A 410 3.93 -7.14 14.33
N ASP A 411 5.01 -6.49 14.72
CA ASP A 411 4.98 -5.44 15.74
C ASP A 411 4.45 -4.11 15.21
N ILE A 412 4.73 -3.79 13.96
CA ILE A 412 4.37 -2.50 13.35
C ILE A 412 3.08 -2.60 12.55
N MET A 413 2.87 -3.69 11.81
CA MET A 413 1.76 -3.84 10.86
C MET A 413 0.70 -4.85 11.32
N GLY A 414 0.97 -5.63 12.38
CA GLY A 414 0.07 -6.70 12.83
C GLY A 414 0.12 -7.98 11.97
N TRP A 415 1.05 -8.09 11.03
CA TRP A 415 1.19 -9.22 10.10
C TRP A 415 2.18 -10.26 10.64
N SER A 416 1.74 -11.50 10.80
CA SER A 416 2.59 -12.57 11.39
C SER A 416 3.53 -13.24 10.41
N ASN A 417 3.37 -13.03 9.10
CA ASN A 417 4.07 -13.80 8.06
C ASN A 417 5.28 -13.10 7.43
N GLY A 418 5.55 -11.86 7.84
CA GLY A 418 6.65 -11.06 7.31
C GLY A 418 6.33 -10.41 5.96
N TYR A 419 7.33 -9.79 5.36
CA TYR A 419 7.22 -9.13 4.07
C TYR A 419 7.14 -10.16 2.92
N GLY A 420 6.30 -9.89 1.92
CA GLY A 420 6.01 -10.83 0.85
C GLY A 420 7.25 -11.29 0.07
N VAL A 421 8.16 -10.37 -0.19
CA VAL A 421 9.41 -10.64 -0.92
C VAL A 421 10.47 -11.39 -0.09
N LEU A 422 10.31 -11.50 1.22
CA LEU A 422 11.15 -12.33 2.11
C LEU A 422 10.42 -13.57 2.62
N ARG A 423 9.13 -13.65 2.34
CA ARG A 423 8.31 -14.79 2.73
C ARG A 423 8.68 -16.01 1.89
N TRP A 424 9.00 -17.09 2.55
CA TRP A 424 9.46 -18.34 1.94
C TRP A 424 10.78 -18.25 1.14
N LEU A 425 11.49 -17.12 1.28
CA LEU A 425 12.80 -16.99 0.65
C LEU A 425 13.79 -18.02 1.24
N ASP A 426 14.39 -18.79 0.35
CA ASP A 426 15.28 -19.89 0.69
C ASP A 426 16.74 -19.51 0.77
N VAL A 427 17.08 -18.39 0.12
CA VAL A 427 18.42 -17.83 0.16
C VAL A 427 18.51 -16.73 1.21
N PRO A 428 19.72 -16.38 1.69
CA PRO A 428 19.86 -15.20 2.55
C PRO A 428 19.36 -13.95 1.84
N GLY A 429 18.63 -13.09 2.57
CA GLY A 429 18.09 -11.87 1.94
C GLY A 429 17.73 -10.78 2.93
N THR A 430 17.56 -9.57 2.40
CA THR A 430 17.14 -8.38 3.13
C THR A 430 16.33 -7.42 2.25
N ILE A 431 15.48 -6.63 2.89
CA ILE A 431 14.95 -5.38 2.35
C ILE A 431 15.80 -4.26 2.95
N SER A 432 16.36 -3.42 2.09
CA SER A 432 17.06 -2.19 2.50
C SER A 432 16.17 -0.99 2.25
N GLU A 433 15.68 -0.40 3.31
CA GLU A 433 14.94 0.85 3.37
C GLU A 433 15.93 1.97 3.68
N GLY A 434 16.80 2.27 2.69
CA GLY A 434 18.01 3.04 2.93
C GLY A 434 17.77 4.50 3.25
N MET A 435 16.87 5.16 2.56
CA MET A 435 16.59 6.59 2.66
C MET A 435 15.10 6.84 2.85
N MET A 436 14.75 8.02 3.36
CA MET A 436 13.35 8.39 3.66
C MET A 436 12.78 9.21 2.50
N HIS A 437 11.90 8.60 1.69
CA HIS A 437 11.31 9.31 0.54
C HIS A 437 10.24 10.35 0.92
N ASP A 438 9.73 10.34 2.15
CA ASP A 438 8.82 11.34 2.70
C ASP A 438 9.52 12.41 3.55
N TYR A 439 10.84 12.32 3.72
CA TYR A 439 11.68 13.36 4.25
C TYR A 439 12.20 14.21 3.08
N LEU A 440 11.56 15.35 2.80
CA LEU A 440 11.78 16.14 1.59
C LEU A 440 13.26 16.39 1.21
N PRO A 441 14.18 16.71 2.16
CA PRO A 441 15.59 16.81 1.80
C PRO A 441 16.15 15.56 1.12
N GLU A 442 15.74 14.36 1.53
CA GLU A 442 16.16 13.11 0.89
C GLU A 442 15.37 12.82 -0.37
N THR A 443 14.08 13.16 -0.43
CA THR A 443 13.30 13.05 -1.67
C THR A 443 13.99 13.77 -2.82
N TYR A 444 14.45 15.02 -2.58
CA TYR A 444 15.18 15.79 -3.59
C TYR A 444 16.57 15.23 -3.92
N ARG A 445 17.23 14.54 -3.00
CA ARG A 445 18.47 13.80 -3.27
C ARG A 445 18.20 12.54 -4.08
N LEU A 446 17.13 11.82 -3.76
CA LEU A 446 16.77 10.57 -4.43
C LEU A 446 16.38 10.74 -5.90
N VAL A 447 16.07 11.95 -6.36
CA VAL A 447 15.93 12.25 -7.80
C VAL A 447 17.29 12.48 -8.47
N ASN A 448 18.35 12.78 -7.70
CA ASN A 448 19.71 12.89 -8.24
C ASN A 448 20.34 11.50 -8.43
N ILE A 449 20.74 11.20 -9.65
CA ILE A 449 21.22 9.88 -10.03
C ILE A 449 22.58 9.54 -9.41
N ASP A 450 23.42 10.53 -9.24
CA ASP A 450 24.76 10.35 -8.66
C ASP A 450 24.71 10.20 -7.14
N TYR A 451 23.72 10.83 -6.49
CA TYR A 451 23.43 10.60 -5.09
C TYR A 451 22.98 9.14 -4.84
N LYS A 452 22.11 8.60 -5.68
CA LYS A 452 21.69 7.19 -5.61
C LYS A 452 22.86 6.22 -5.78
N ARG A 453 23.89 6.61 -6.53
CA ARG A 453 25.13 5.84 -6.71
C ARG A 453 25.89 5.64 -5.40
N GLN A 454 25.81 6.58 -4.45
CA GLN A 454 26.45 6.44 -3.14
C GLN A 454 25.88 5.24 -2.36
N GLU A 455 24.58 5.05 -2.39
CA GLU A 455 23.94 3.90 -1.74
C GLU A 455 24.36 2.58 -2.43
N SER A 456 24.35 2.56 -3.75
CA SER A 456 24.82 1.39 -4.53
C SER A 456 26.30 1.06 -4.26
N PHE A 457 27.14 2.07 -4.03
CA PHE A 457 28.53 1.88 -3.64
C PHE A 457 28.65 1.08 -2.32
N TYR A 458 27.83 1.38 -1.32
CA TYR A 458 27.89 0.67 -0.05
C TYR A 458 27.27 -0.71 -0.10
N PHE A 459 26.29 -0.95 -0.95
CA PHE A 459 25.84 -2.30 -1.25
C PHE A 459 26.97 -3.13 -1.88
N ALA A 460 27.63 -2.57 -2.89
CA ALA A 460 28.76 -3.23 -3.54
C ALA A 460 29.91 -3.52 -2.57
N LYS A 461 30.25 -2.53 -1.72
CA LYS A 461 31.23 -2.69 -0.63
C LYS A 461 30.85 -3.85 0.27
N THR A 462 29.59 -3.90 0.74
CA THR A 462 29.10 -4.93 1.65
C THR A 462 29.29 -6.33 1.05
N PHE A 463 28.88 -6.53 -0.20
CA PHE A 463 29.02 -7.81 -0.87
C PHE A 463 30.46 -8.19 -1.14
N TYR A 464 31.29 -7.23 -1.58
CA TYR A 464 32.69 -7.52 -1.88
C TYR A 464 33.48 -7.84 -0.63
N THR A 465 33.23 -7.12 0.46
CA THR A 465 33.83 -7.42 1.77
C THR A 465 33.34 -8.76 2.32
N TRP A 466 32.02 -9.02 2.30
CA TRP A 466 31.45 -10.23 2.88
C TRP A 466 31.88 -11.50 2.12
N PHE A 467 31.71 -11.51 0.80
CA PHE A 467 31.93 -12.70 0.00
C PHE A 467 33.38 -12.91 -0.41
N CYS A 468 34.13 -11.85 -0.66
CA CYS A 468 35.50 -11.94 -1.16
C CYS A 468 36.57 -11.61 -0.11
N GLY A 469 36.20 -11.04 1.04
CA GLY A 469 37.13 -10.57 2.06
C GLY A 469 38.05 -9.45 1.56
N LYS A 470 37.57 -8.64 0.59
CA LYS A 470 38.36 -7.61 -0.10
C LYS A 470 37.69 -6.25 0.07
N GLU A 471 38.51 -5.19 0.01
CA GLU A 471 38.06 -3.80 -0.12
C GLU A 471 37.79 -3.47 -1.58
N LEU A 472 36.84 -2.58 -1.86
CA LEU A 472 36.62 -2.05 -3.21
C LEU A 472 37.96 -1.43 -3.72
N PRO A 473 38.37 -1.69 -4.97
CA PRO A 473 39.65 -1.22 -5.48
C PRO A 473 39.69 0.26 -5.84
N TYR A 474 38.67 1.01 -5.45
CA TYR A 474 38.50 2.44 -5.70
C TYR A 474 37.76 3.10 -4.52
N GLY A 475 37.89 4.40 -4.45
CA GLY A 475 37.08 5.24 -3.55
C GLY A 475 36.26 6.26 -4.33
N ALA A 476 35.68 7.18 -3.61
CA ALA A 476 34.87 8.25 -4.19
C ALA A 476 35.00 9.55 -3.37
N ILE A 477 34.58 10.66 -3.96
CA ILE A 477 34.37 11.93 -3.27
C ILE A 477 32.93 12.35 -3.50
N GLY A 478 32.20 12.59 -2.40
CA GLY A 478 30.86 13.14 -2.42
C GLY A 478 30.78 14.43 -1.64
N GLY A 479 29.71 15.17 -1.81
CA GLY A 479 29.48 16.36 -1.03
C GLY A 479 28.24 17.14 -1.44
N LYS A 480 28.01 18.22 -0.71
CA LYS A 480 26.93 19.16 -0.94
C LYS A 480 27.46 20.59 -0.92
N ILE A 481 27.03 21.42 -1.84
CA ILE A 481 27.24 22.85 -1.80
C ILE A 481 25.97 23.56 -1.36
N HIS A 482 26.10 24.46 -0.40
CA HIS A 482 24.97 25.21 0.15
C HIS A 482 25.40 26.63 0.55
N ASP A 483 24.42 27.50 0.65
CA ASP A 483 24.63 28.85 1.21
C ASP A 483 24.90 28.76 2.72
N VAL A 484 25.77 29.58 3.27
CA VAL A 484 26.11 29.54 4.71
C VAL A 484 25.08 30.23 5.60
N TYR A 485 24.25 31.11 5.04
CA TYR A 485 23.33 31.94 5.79
C TYR A 485 21.87 31.66 5.45
N GLN A 486 21.59 31.37 4.16
CA GLN A 486 20.20 31.14 3.75
C GLN A 486 19.67 29.82 4.26
N LYS A 487 18.67 29.88 5.14
CA LYS A 487 17.92 28.71 5.60
C LYS A 487 16.70 28.44 4.70
N GLN A 488 16.20 27.25 4.81
CA GLN A 488 14.99 26.86 4.15
C GLN A 488 13.79 27.52 4.83
N LEU A 489 13.06 28.37 4.11
CA LEU A 489 11.82 29.00 4.57
C LEU A 489 10.56 28.29 4.01
N PHE A 490 10.74 27.19 3.33
CA PHE A 490 9.66 26.45 2.70
C PHE A 490 8.72 25.85 3.74
N PRO A 491 7.39 26.06 3.72
CA PRO A 491 6.48 25.56 4.74
C PRO A 491 6.54 24.04 4.89
N ASP A 492 6.71 23.32 3.79
CA ASP A 492 6.71 21.87 3.74
C ASP A 492 8.10 21.24 3.77
N TYR A 493 9.16 22.02 3.53
CA TYR A 493 10.53 21.59 3.67
C TYR A 493 10.98 21.77 5.12
N LYS A 494 10.70 20.76 5.96
CA LYS A 494 10.99 20.79 7.41
C LYS A 494 12.21 19.94 7.73
N PRO A 495 13.43 20.47 7.60
CA PRO A 495 14.62 19.70 7.92
C PRO A 495 14.65 19.36 9.41
N ASN A 496 15.15 18.19 9.74
CA ASN A 496 15.44 17.83 11.12
C ASN A 496 16.51 18.76 11.69
N LYS A 497 16.32 19.26 12.90
CA LYS A 497 17.18 20.29 13.52
C LYS A 497 18.66 19.92 13.58
N ASN A 498 18.97 18.62 13.61
CA ASN A 498 20.33 18.13 13.75
C ASN A 498 20.92 17.67 12.40
N THR A 499 20.27 17.96 11.27
CA THR A 499 20.77 17.62 9.95
C THR A 499 21.44 18.81 9.26
N ARG A 500 22.27 18.53 8.24
CA ARG A 500 22.90 19.56 7.39
C ARG A 500 21.91 20.18 6.39
N ASP A 501 20.63 19.82 6.46
CA ASP A 501 19.60 20.20 5.50
C ASP A 501 18.91 21.53 5.82
N VAL A 502 19.31 22.17 6.89
CA VAL A 502 18.77 23.48 7.31
C VAL A 502 19.11 24.60 6.34
N PHE A 503 20.22 24.47 5.60
CA PHE A 503 20.70 25.50 4.67
C PHE A 503 20.27 25.22 3.22
N ARG A 504 20.04 26.32 2.48
CA ARG A 504 19.59 26.27 1.11
C ARG A 504 20.69 25.71 0.19
N PRO A 505 20.39 24.66 -0.63
CA PRO A 505 21.37 24.16 -1.59
C PRO A 505 21.60 25.14 -2.72
N ILE A 506 22.83 25.17 -3.25
CA ILE A 506 23.19 25.96 -4.42
C ILE A 506 22.96 25.11 -5.67
N LEU A 507 22.13 25.62 -6.57
CA LEU A 507 21.77 25.00 -7.85
C LEU A 507 22.70 25.48 -8.96
N ASN A 508 22.95 24.66 -9.98
CA ASN A 508 23.83 24.97 -11.09
C ASN A 508 25.26 25.42 -10.66
N GLY A 509 25.69 24.97 -9.48
CA GLY A 509 26.99 25.31 -8.94
C GLY A 509 28.09 24.44 -9.50
N LEU A 510 29.18 25.05 -9.98
CA LEU A 510 30.34 24.35 -10.51
C LEU A 510 31.19 23.81 -9.36
N VAL A 511 31.52 22.51 -9.44
CA VAL A 511 32.48 21.83 -8.56
C VAL A 511 33.53 21.14 -9.42
N GLU A 512 34.82 21.36 -9.15
CA GLU A 512 35.90 20.77 -9.91
C GLU A 512 36.74 19.84 -9.05
N LEU A 513 37.20 18.73 -9.66
CA LEU A 513 38.13 17.78 -9.07
C LEU A 513 39.52 17.95 -9.68
N TRP A 514 40.54 18.11 -8.84
CA TRP A 514 41.91 18.35 -9.21
C TRP A 514 42.87 17.34 -8.55
N GLN A 515 43.95 16.98 -9.23
CA GLN A 515 45.05 16.19 -8.68
C GLN A 515 46.36 16.69 -9.29
N ASP A 516 47.41 16.84 -8.49
CA ASP A 516 48.73 17.27 -8.91
C ASP A 516 48.74 18.58 -9.76
N GLY A 517 47.82 19.47 -9.42
CA GLY A 517 47.65 20.78 -10.12
C GLY A 517 46.93 20.68 -11.47
N GLN A 518 46.41 19.52 -11.83
CA GLN A 518 45.61 19.29 -13.05
C GLN A 518 44.16 19.04 -12.73
N LYS A 519 43.26 19.68 -13.50
CA LYS A 519 41.85 19.40 -13.44
C LYS A 519 41.55 18.06 -14.08
N LEU A 520 40.92 17.16 -13.30
CA LEU A 520 40.53 15.83 -13.74
C LEU A 520 39.08 15.79 -14.24
N ALA A 521 38.19 16.46 -13.51
CA ALA A 521 36.77 16.43 -13.81
C ALA A 521 36.07 17.71 -13.31
N SER A 522 34.88 17.96 -13.79
CA SER A 522 33.98 18.98 -13.26
C SER A 522 32.57 18.41 -13.13
N TYR A 523 31.84 18.92 -12.16
CA TYR A 523 30.45 18.58 -11.86
C TYR A 523 29.66 19.89 -11.72
N THR A 524 28.50 19.94 -12.33
CA THR A 524 27.54 21.04 -12.10
C THR A 524 26.35 20.46 -11.33
N THR A 525 26.07 21.02 -10.14
CA THR A 525 24.92 20.60 -9.36
C THR A 525 23.63 20.83 -10.16
N ASP A 526 22.68 19.92 -9.98
CA ASP A 526 21.42 19.98 -10.72
C ASP A 526 20.49 21.11 -10.22
N THR A 527 19.33 21.24 -10.83
CA THR A 527 18.28 22.18 -10.44
C THR A 527 17.25 21.56 -9.48
N LEU A 528 17.46 20.32 -9.01
CA LEU A 528 16.52 19.55 -8.22
C LEU A 528 16.67 19.79 -6.70
N TYR A 529 17.18 20.94 -6.31
CA TYR A 529 17.19 21.44 -4.95
C TYR A 529 17.90 20.55 -3.91
N ASN A 530 19.00 19.94 -4.30
CA ASN A 530 19.81 19.09 -3.42
C ASN A 530 21.25 19.58 -3.22
N GLY A 531 21.82 20.29 -4.20
CA GLY A 531 23.20 20.80 -4.17
C GLY A 531 24.28 19.70 -4.13
N CYS A 532 23.91 18.48 -4.44
CA CYS A 532 24.80 17.31 -4.36
C CYS A 532 25.72 17.22 -5.56
N TYR A 533 26.94 16.73 -5.30
CA TYR A 533 27.89 16.34 -6.33
C TYR A 533 28.57 15.04 -5.94
N PHE A 534 29.09 14.28 -6.93
CA PHE A 534 29.73 13.00 -6.70
C PHE A 534 30.75 12.66 -7.77
N PHE A 535 31.99 12.34 -7.34
CA PHE A 535 33.07 11.81 -8.18
C PHE A 535 33.37 10.38 -7.72
N TRP A 536 33.15 9.39 -8.56
CA TRP A 536 33.30 8.00 -8.21
C TRP A 536 34.42 7.32 -9.01
N ASP A 537 34.76 6.08 -8.66
CA ASP A 537 35.83 5.28 -9.31
C ASP A 537 37.20 5.98 -9.26
N LEU A 538 37.48 6.62 -8.12
CA LEU A 538 38.75 7.31 -7.90
C LEU A 538 39.80 6.34 -7.34
N LYS A 539 41.01 6.45 -7.84
CA LYS A 539 42.18 5.74 -7.27
C LYS A 539 42.56 6.37 -5.92
N PRO A 540 43.10 5.56 -4.98
CA PRO A 540 43.68 6.12 -3.76
C PRO A 540 44.71 7.22 -4.06
N GLY A 541 44.61 8.33 -3.34
CA GLY A 541 45.47 9.48 -3.54
C GLY A 541 44.91 10.76 -2.93
N THR A 542 45.69 11.82 -3.05
CA THR A 542 45.25 13.17 -2.57
C THR A 542 44.65 13.93 -3.72
N TYR A 543 43.48 14.51 -3.49
CA TYR A 543 42.72 15.30 -4.45
C TYR A 543 42.31 16.65 -3.84
N VAL A 544 42.15 17.64 -4.69
CA VAL A 544 41.58 18.95 -4.31
C VAL A 544 40.24 19.10 -4.99
N VAL A 545 39.22 19.39 -4.19
CA VAL A 545 37.87 19.72 -4.67
C VAL A 545 37.68 21.21 -4.57
N LYS A 546 37.22 21.86 -5.63
CA LYS A 546 37.00 23.31 -5.70
C LYS A 546 35.53 23.57 -6.00
N ALA A 547 34.82 24.20 -5.07
CA ALA A 547 33.46 24.64 -5.27
C ALA A 547 33.48 26.13 -5.73
N MET A 548 33.00 26.38 -6.95
CA MET A 548 33.07 27.68 -7.61
C MET A 548 31.75 28.07 -8.27
N PRO A 549 30.64 28.10 -7.54
CA PRO A 549 29.38 28.53 -8.14
C PRO A 549 29.41 30.01 -8.48
N ASN A 550 28.73 30.39 -9.52
CA ASN A 550 28.65 31.79 -9.95
C ASN A 550 27.97 32.64 -8.83
N GLY A 551 28.54 33.82 -8.57
CA GLY A 551 28.01 34.72 -7.55
C GLY A 551 28.48 34.44 -6.11
N TYR A 552 29.30 33.42 -5.89
CA TYR A 552 29.85 33.02 -4.61
C TYR A 552 31.37 33.13 -4.55
N TYR A 553 31.92 33.32 -3.34
CA TYR A 553 33.37 33.15 -3.15
C TYR A 553 33.73 31.68 -3.25
N PRO A 554 34.75 31.32 -4.05
CA PRO A 554 35.12 29.91 -4.19
C PRO A 554 35.75 29.38 -2.89
N GLN A 555 35.53 28.11 -2.64
CA GLN A 555 36.23 27.35 -1.59
C GLN A 555 36.85 26.11 -2.16
N GLU A 556 37.92 25.64 -1.54
CA GLU A 556 38.56 24.37 -1.89
C GLU A 556 38.89 23.57 -0.64
N ASP A 557 38.89 22.25 -0.80
CA ASP A 557 39.26 21.30 0.25
C ASP A 557 40.20 20.25 -0.34
N THR A 558 41.14 19.76 0.46
CA THR A 558 42.09 18.74 0.09
C THR A 558 41.77 17.45 0.81
N LEU A 559 41.39 16.44 0.06
CA LEU A 559 40.92 15.15 0.57
C LEU A 559 41.86 14.01 0.21
N VAL A 560 41.99 13.07 1.12
CA VAL A 560 42.63 11.77 0.82
C VAL A 560 41.53 10.79 0.46
N VAL A 561 41.60 10.26 -0.76
CA VAL A 561 40.74 9.15 -1.20
C VAL A 561 41.45 7.86 -0.83
N GLU A 562 40.72 7.00 -0.13
CA GLU A 562 41.16 5.65 0.17
C GLU A 562 40.27 4.65 -0.58
N ASN A 563 40.76 3.47 -0.80
CA ASN A 563 39.92 2.37 -1.28
C ASN A 563 38.71 2.16 -0.36
N ASP A 564 37.59 1.74 -0.92
CA ASP A 564 36.45 1.27 -0.15
C ASP A 564 35.74 2.35 0.69
N LYS A 565 36.02 3.64 0.42
CA LYS A 565 35.46 4.77 1.16
C LYS A 565 34.98 5.88 0.24
N ILE A 566 33.99 6.62 0.72
CA ILE A 566 33.61 7.92 0.19
C ILE A 566 34.18 8.98 1.14
N SER A 567 35.01 9.87 0.63
CA SER A 567 35.44 11.07 1.35
C SER A 567 34.46 12.20 1.07
N TYR A 568 34.09 12.97 2.09
CA TYR A 568 33.08 14.02 1.92
C TYR A 568 33.69 15.41 2.06
N ALA A 569 33.42 16.28 1.08
CA ALA A 569 33.66 17.71 1.15
C ALA A 569 32.31 18.46 1.01
N ASN A 570 31.84 19.03 2.10
CA ASN A 570 30.63 19.84 2.11
C ASN A 570 31.02 21.31 2.21
N PHE A 571 30.60 22.13 1.23
CA PHE A 571 30.96 23.53 1.18
C PHE A 571 29.78 24.41 1.54
N GLY A 572 29.94 25.19 2.60
CA GLY A 572 29.09 26.32 2.89
C GLY A 572 29.73 27.59 2.26
N LEU A 573 29.07 28.18 1.28
CA LEU A 573 29.63 29.23 0.45
C LEU A 573 28.93 30.56 0.73
N GLN A 574 29.72 31.61 0.77
CA GLN A 574 29.25 32.96 0.95
C GLN A 574 29.09 33.66 -0.41
N MET A 575 27.96 34.34 -0.61
CA MET A 575 27.77 35.20 -1.79
C MET A 575 28.84 36.29 -1.88
N LYS A 576 29.23 36.67 -3.10
CA LYS A 576 30.24 37.74 -3.33
C LYS A 576 29.66 39.10 -2.96
N ARG A 577 30.46 39.93 -2.29
CA ARG A 577 30.12 41.31 -1.86
C ARG A 577 29.99 42.31 -3.04
N GLU A 578 29.91 41.84 -4.27
CA GLU A 578 29.74 42.72 -5.45
C GLU A 578 28.26 42.99 -5.76
N THR A 579 27.34 42.30 -5.06
CA THR A 579 25.91 42.48 -5.19
C THR A 579 25.34 43.24 -4.00
N PRO A 580 24.50 44.28 -4.24
CA PRO A 580 23.82 44.97 -3.15
C PRO A 580 22.88 44.02 -2.38
N PRO A 581 22.40 44.39 -1.19
CA PRO A 581 21.40 43.66 -0.46
C PRO A 581 20.15 43.41 -1.31
N VAL A 582 19.66 42.18 -1.28
CA VAL A 582 18.38 41.78 -1.90
C VAL A 582 17.58 40.92 -0.95
N VAL A 583 16.28 41.01 -1.03
CA VAL A 583 15.39 40.07 -0.36
C VAL A 583 15.36 38.77 -1.20
N LEU A 584 15.90 37.71 -0.63
CA LEU A 584 15.98 36.40 -1.28
C LEU A 584 14.71 35.59 -1.08
N ASP A 585 14.10 35.80 0.09
CA ASP A 585 12.92 35.06 0.48
C ASP A 585 12.08 35.84 1.49
N TYR A 586 10.76 35.57 1.53
CA TYR A 586 9.84 36.24 2.43
C TYR A 586 8.63 35.35 2.77
N SER A 587 7.95 35.67 3.85
CA SER A 587 6.72 34.98 4.24
C SER A 587 5.74 36.01 4.82
N PRO A 588 4.43 35.83 4.54
CA PRO A 588 3.77 34.80 3.72
C PRO A 588 3.99 35.04 2.22
N LYS A 589 4.23 33.96 1.46
CA LYS A 589 4.37 33.99 -0.02
C LYS A 589 3.05 33.85 -0.73
N VAL A 590 2.04 34.51 -0.32
CA VAL A 590 0.72 34.33 -0.93
C VAL A 590 0.40 35.54 -1.75
N GLU A 591 0.47 35.40 -3.05
CA GLU A 591 -0.18 36.32 -3.96
C GLU A 591 -1.69 36.19 -3.77
N ILE A 592 -2.25 37.02 -2.89
CA ILE A 592 -3.68 37.28 -2.75
C ILE A 592 -4.54 36.00 -2.57
N THR A 593 -4.49 35.41 -1.43
CA THR A 593 -5.57 34.50 -1.02
C THR A 593 -6.08 34.87 0.36
N ASP A 594 -7.36 34.71 0.59
CA ASP A 594 -8.02 34.85 1.89
C ASP A 594 -7.58 33.74 2.88
N SER A 595 -6.33 33.28 2.77
CA SER A 595 -5.83 32.09 3.47
C SER A 595 -4.72 32.39 4.50
N VAL A 596 -4.20 33.62 4.57
CA VAL A 596 -3.13 33.92 5.52
C VAL A 596 -3.68 34.01 6.93
N LEU A 597 -3.03 33.34 7.86
CA LEU A 597 -3.42 33.36 9.26
C LEU A 597 -3.38 34.76 9.86
N VAL A 598 -4.40 35.13 10.63
CA VAL A 598 -4.40 36.35 11.43
C VAL A 598 -3.28 36.37 12.48
N SER A 599 -2.69 35.22 12.80
CA SER A 599 -1.54 35.09 13.74
C SER A 599 -0.18 34.95 13.04
N THR A 600 -0.13 35.14 11.72
CA THR A 600 1.13 34.95 10.96
C THR A 600 2.20 35.95 11.41
N ASN A 601 3.47 35.53 11.27
CA ASN A 601 4.62 36.46 11.38
C ASN A 601 5.06 36.80 9.96
N LEU A 602 5.65 37.99 9.77
CA LEU A 602 6.31 38.32 8.51
C LEU A 602 7.79 38.00 8.65
N THR A 603 8.38 37.40 7.64
CA THR A 603 9.81 37.11 7.60
C THR A 603 10.41 37.55 6.27
N PHE A 604 11.64 38.01 6.33
CA PHE A 604 12.47 38.39 5.20
C PHE A 604 13.82 37.72 5.34
N SER A 605 14.32 37.13 4.29
CA SER A 605 15.66 36.56 4.25
C SER A 605 16.50 37.33 3.23
N PHE A 606 17.72 37.68 3.61
CA PHE A 606 18.61 38.49 2.83
C PHE A 606 19.87 37.73 2.39
N ASN A 607 20.52 38.21 1.32
CA ASN A 607 21.83 37.72 0.89
C ASN A 607 22.98 38.19 1.81
N TRP A 608 22.74 39.19 2.65
CA TRP A 608 23.72 39.81 3.56
C TRP A 608 23.21 39.87 4.99
N ASP A 609 24.14 39.97 5.95
CA ASP A 609 23.85 40.40 7.32
C ASP A 609 23.42 41.87 7.27
N MET A 610 22.25 42.17 7.78
CA MET A 610 21.64 43.50 7.68
C MET A 610 21.91 44.33 8.94
N ASN A 611 22.02 45.63 8.77
CA ASN A 611 21.97 46.55 9.89
C ASN A 611 20.58 46.47 10.54
N GLU A 612 20.51 45.96 11.76
CA GLU A 612 19.24 45.68 12.43
C GLU A 612 18.38 46.93 12.63
N GLU A 613 18.99 48.07 13.06
CA GLU A 613 18.25 49.30 13.35
C GLU A 613 17.69 49.95 12.09
N GLU A 614 18.53 50.13 11.05
CA GLU A 614 18.15 50.77 9.80
C GLU A 614 17.18 49.89 8.98
N THR A 615 17.41 48.59 8.97
CA THR A 615 16.54 47.66 8.25
C THR A 615 15.16 47.54 8.91
N ALA A 616 15.10 47.51 10.27
CA ALA A 616 13.84 47.54 10.99
C ALA A 616 13.07 48.85 10.72
N ALA A 617 13.76 49.99 10.71
CA ALA A 617 13.17 51.29 10.40
C ALA A 617 12.64 51.42 8.96
N ALA A 618 13.15 50.59 8.03
CA ALA A 618 12.72 50.58 6.65
C ALA A 618 11.43 49.80 6.41
N LEU A 619 10.92 49.03 7.38
CA LEU A 619 9.69 48.21 7.23
C LEU A 619 8.45 49.10 7.41
N THR A 620 7.54 48.98 6.46
CA THR A 620 6.21 49.62 6.50
C THR A 620 5.12 48.60 6.21
N ILE A 621 4.05 48.61 7.02
CA ILE A 621 2.88 47.74 6.85
C ILE A 621 1.64 48.64 6.75
N THR A 622 0.82 48.40 5.72
CA THR A 622 -0.41 49.20 5.51
C THR A 622 -1.60 48.23 5.31
N PRO A 623 -2.69 48.30 6.11
CA PRO A 623 -2.85 49.16 7.31
C PRO A 623 -1.79 48.93 8.37
N ALA A 624 -1.52 49.96 9.18
CA ALA A 624 -0.45 49.91 10.18
C ALA A 624 -0.72 48.83 11.24
N VAL A 625 0.31 48.07 11.57
CA VAL A 625 0.29 47.01 12.60
C VAL A 625 1.48 47.24 13.53
N GLU A 626 1.19 47.29 14.80
CA GLU A 626 2.27 47.33 15.80
C GLU A 626 2.84 45.93 16.04
N GLY A 627 4.13 45.81 16.25
CA GLY A 627 4.80 44.56 16.47
C GLY A 627 6.24 44.68 16.91
N THR A 628 6.88 43.52 17.09
CA THR A 628 8.29 43.43 17.46
C THR A 628 9.06 42.86 16.30
N ILE A 629 10.18 43.51 15.94
CA ILE A 629 11.13 43.02 14.97
C ILE A 629 12.29 42.37 15.71
N THR A 630 12.69 41.20 15.25
CA THR A 630 13.85 40.44 15.70
C THR A 630 14.68 40.00 14.52
N PHE A 631 15.98 39.89 14.70
CA PHE A 631 16.88 39.34 13.70
C PHE A 631 17.42 38.00 14.16
N GLU A 632 17.57 37.10 13.24
CA GLU A 632 18.05 35.73 13.41
C GLU A 632 19.16 35.47 12.37
N ASP A 633 19.95 34.43 12.59
CA ASP A 633 20.96 33.98 11.64
C ASP A 633 22.00 35.10 11.29
N ASP A 634 22.58 35.68 12.31
CA ASP A 634 23.53 36.81 12.16
C ASP A 634 22.93 37.93 11.28
N ALA A 635 21.70 38.31 11.57
CA ALA A 635 20.93 39.34 10.87
C ALA A 635 20.63 39.07 9.38
N HIS A 636 20.76 37.84 8.90
CA HIS A 636 20.32 37.45 7.55
C HIS A 636 18.82 37.20 7.46
N THR A 637 18.13 37.09 8.59
CA THR A 637 16.67 36.91 8.65
C THR A 637 16.05 37.93 9.57
N MET A 638 15.16 38.75 9.04
CA MET A 638 14.33 39.66 9.83
C MET A 638 12.94 39.05 10.03
N ARG A 639 12.46 39.07 11.27
CA ARG A 639 11.13 38.59 11.62
C ARG A 639 10.33 39.71 12.31
N PHE A 640 9.17 40.03 11.76
CA PHE A 640 8.17 40.87 12.40
C PHE A 640 7.09 40.00 13.04
N LYS A 641 6.90 40.13 14.33
CA LYS A 641 5.84 39.50 15.11
C LYS A 641 4.81 40.56 15.50
N PRO A 642 3.56 40.48 15.02
CA PRO A 642 2.55 41.47 15.38
C PRO A 642 2.23 41.38 16.89
N ALA A 643 2.02 42.55 17.51
CA ALA A 643 1.68 42.68 18.95
C ALA A 643 0.25 42.12 19.22
N SER A 644 -0.64 42.26 18.26
CA SER A 644 -1.96 41.65 18.23
C SER A 644 -2.15 40.93 16.90
N ARG A 645 -3.14 40.03 16.79
CA ARG A 645 -3.47 39.38 15.52
C ARG A 645 -3.80 40.43 14.45
N PHE A 646 -3.46 40.14 13.21
CA PHE A 646 -3.94 40.92 12.06
C PHE A 646 -5.46 40.92 12.01
N GLU A 647 -6.07 41.97 11.46
CA GLU A 647 -7.52 42.04 11.32
C GLU A 647 -8.00 41.02 10.27
N PRO A 648 -9.08 40.26 10.54
CA PRO A 648 -9.61 39.29 9.59
C PRO A 648 -10.10 39.92 8.29
N GLY A 649 -9.95 39.23 7.18
CA GLY A 649 -10.43 39.64 5.85
C GLY A 649 -9.77 40.89 5.30
N THR A 650 -8.64 41.30 5.87
CA THR A 650 -7.97 42.54 5.56
C THR A 650 -6.77 42.31 4.64
N GLU A 651 -6.67 43.13 3.59
CA GLU A 651 -5.49 43.14 2.71
C GLU A 651 -4.41 44.04 3.31
N TYR A 652 -3.23 43.48 3.47
CA TYR A 652 -2.04 44.17 3.94
C TYR A 652 -1.06 44.33 2.81
N THR A 653 -0.48 45.52 2.71
CA THR A 653 0.68 45.78 1.86
C THR A 653 1.90 45.94 2.75
N VAL A 654 2.92 45.14 2.52
CA VAL A 654 4.16 45.13 3.28
C VAL A 654 5.26 45.63 2.36
N THR A 655 5.96 46.66 2.77
CA THR A 655 7.05 47.26 2.02
C THR A 655 8.30 47.39 2.90
N LEU A 656 9.40 46.84 2.43
CA LEU A 656 10.73 47.08 2.94
C LEU A 656 11.41 48.11 2.03
N GLY A 657 11.65 49.29 2.56
CA GLY A 657 12.20 50.41 1.80
C GLY A 657 13.72 50.29 1.55
N THR A 658 14.24 51.19 0.69
CA THR A 658 15.68 51.23 0.34
C THR A 658 16.58 51.65 1.50
N GLY A 659 16.01 52.00 2.66
CA GLY A 659 16.77 52.23 3.90
C GLY A 659 17.31 50.93 4.51
N ALA A 660 16.82 49.78 4.12
CA ALA A 660 17.35 48.49 4.54
C ALA A 660 18.75 48.27 3.96
N CYS A 661 19.76 48.03 4.80
CA CYS A 661 21.16 48.02 4.36
C CYS A 661 22.01 47.01 5.15
N HIS A 662 23.14 46.62 4.58
CA HIS A 662 24.25 45.96 5.26
C HIS A 662 25.06 46.99 6.06
N PRO A 663 25.64 46.68 7.23
CA PRO A 663 26.38 47.65 8.05
C PRO A 663 27.68 48.19 7.42
N ASP A 664 28.25 47.46 6.47
CA ASP A 664 29.48 47.88 5.78
C ASP A 664 29.14 48.77 4.57
N ALA A 665 29.39 50.07 4.71
CA ALA A 665 29.18 51.06 3.65
C ALA A 665 30.33 51.16 2.61
N THR A 666 31.26 50.20 2.57
CA THR A 666 32.37 50.20 1.61
C THR A 666 31.95 49.71 0.21
N PHE A 667 30.73 49.19 0.08
CA PHE A 667 30.10 48.79 -1.19
C PHE A 667 28.67 49.38 -1.25
N ASP A 668 27.95 49.17 -2.32
CA ASP A 668 26.56 49.58 -2.44
C ASP A 668 25.69 48.70 -1.54
N ASN A 669 25.54 49.12 -0.28
CA ASN A 669 25.06 48.32 0.85
C ASN A 669 23.55 48.45 1.13
N HIS A 670 22.80 49.15 0.27
CA HIS A 670 21.34 49.31 0.41
C HIS A 670 20.56 48.51 -0.58
N LEU A 671 19.30 48.18 -0.22
CA LEU A 671 18.32 47.71 -1.21
C LEU A 671 18.22 48.76 -2.32
N GLN A 672 18.33 48.31 -3.58
CA GLN A 672 18.31 49.24 -4.74
C GLN A 672 16.89 49.74 -5.03
N GLU A 673 15.88 48.91 -4.77
CA GLU A 673 14.47 49.26 -4.91
C GLU A 673 13.69 48.75 -3.70
N PRO A 674 12.53 49.37 -3.33
CA PRO A 674 11.69 48.88 -2.25
C PRO A 674 11.14 47.50 -2.60
N PHE A 675 11.24 46.57 -1.67
CA PHE A 675 10.61 45.26 -1.81
C PHE A 675 9.20 45.30 -1.24
N THR A 676 8.19 44.99 -2.08
CA THR A 676 6.78 45.07 -1.68
C THR A 676 6.03 43.78 -2.02
N PHE A 677 5.23 43.29 -1.09
CA PHE A 677 4.28 42.22 -1.32
C PHE A 677 2.94 42.50 -0.62
N LYS A 678 1.91 41.80 -1.04
CA LYS A 678 0.56 41.89 -0.47
C LYS A 678 0.08 40.53 0.00
N PHE A 679 -0.68 40.52 1.06
CA PHE A 679 -1.41 39.35 1.51
C PHE A 679 -2.79 39.75 2.07
N ARG A 680 -3.75 38.81 2.03
CA ARG A 680 -5.02 38.98 2.68
C ARG A 680 -5.19 37.95 3.77
N THR A 681 -5.60 38.41 4.94
CA THR A 681 -5.88 37.54 6.08
C THR A 681 -7.23 36.81 5.90
N GLN A 682 -7.34 35.67 6.54
CA GLN A 682 -8.58 34.91 6.56
C GLN A 682 -9.72 35.71 7.15
N ASN A 683 -10.90 35.64 6.51
CA ASN A 683 -12.11 36.30 7.01
C ASN A 683 -12.84 35.43 8.05
N ARG A 684 -12.11 34.94 9.09
CA ARG A 684 -12.66 34.04 10.10
C ARG A 684 -12.07 34.31 11.49
N GLY A 685 -12.99 34.42 12.49
CA GLY A 685 -12.62 34.61 13.89
C GLY A 685 -12.30 33.33 14.65
N ALA A 686 -12.90 32.19 14.28
CA ALA A 686 -12.73 30.88 14.89
C ALA A 686 -13.15 29.76 13.91
N VAL A 687 -12.59 28.57 14.07
CA VAL A 687 -13.09 27.36 13.39
C VAL A 687 -14.45 27.02 13.96
N ARG A 688 -15.41 26.79 13.10
CA ARG A 688 -16.78 26.46 13.51
C ARG A 688 -17.08 25.00 13.31
N VAL A 689 -17.66 24.38 14.33
CA VAL A 689 -18.30 23.08 14.20
C VAL A 689 -19.64 23.30 13.46
N ILE A 690 -19.78 22.71 12.28
CA ILE A 690 -20.96 22.87 11.42
C ILE A 690 -22.00 21.81 11.77
N GLN A 691 -21.56 20.59 12.00
CA GLN A 691 -22.42 19.45 12.19
C GLN A 691 -21.73 18.37 13.02
N THR A 692 -22.49 17.63 13.82
CA THR A 692 -21.97 16.49 14.60
C THR A 692 -22.92 15.31 14.54
N TYR A 693 -22.33 14.12 14.66
CA TYR A 693 -23.05 12.93 15.04
C TYR A 693 -22.32 12.26 16.22
N PRO A 694 -22.98 11.94 17.34
CA PRO A 694 -24.39 12.27 17.63
C PRO A 694 -24.69 13.78 17.59
N VAL A 695 -25.96 14.12 17.36
CA VAL A 695 -26.44 15.50 17.43
C VAL A 695 -26.68 15.85 18.90
N ASP A 696 -26.47 17.12 19.31
CA ASP A 696 -26.70 17.54 20.68
C ASP A 696 -28.19 17.35 21.06
N GLY A 697 -28.39 16.68 22.20
CA GLY A 697 -29.74 16.34 22.69
C GLY A 697 -30.37 15.12 22.02
N SER A 698 -29.68 14.43 21.12
CA SER A 698 -30.24 13.24 20.43
C SER A 698 -30.45 12.06 21.39
N GLU A 699 -31.51 11.30 21.17
CA GLU A 699 -31.82 10.02 21.82
C GLU A 699 -31.83 8.90 20.76
N GLY A 700 -31.73 7.65 21.20
CA GLY A 700 -31.73 6.51 20.28
C GLY A 700 -30.42 6.31 19.51
N VAL A 701 -29.29 6.89 19.96
CA VAL A 701 -28.01 6.74 19.33
C VAL A 701 -27.55 5.29 19.45
N PRO A 702 -27.05 4.64 18.36
CA PRO A 702 -26.53 3.28 18.40
C PRO A 702 -25.44 3.08 19.45
N VAL A 703 -25.43 1.92 20.12
CA VAL A 703 -24.39 1.60 21.14
C VAL A 703 -23.00 1.39 20.55
N ASP A 704 -22.88 1.31 19.26
CA ASP A 704 -21.66 1.21 18.47
C ASP A 704 -21.49 2.39 17.51
N ALA A 705 -22.06 3.54 17.85
CA ALA A 705 -22.04 4.73 17.02
C ALA A 705 -20.63 5.16 16.64
N ALA A 706 -20.44 5.50 15.37
CA ALA A 706 -19.31 6.27 14.92
C ALA A 706 -19.54 7.76 15.21
N PHE A 707 -18.60 8.40 15.89
CA PHE A 707 -18.64 9.84 16.20
C PHE A 707 -18.10 10.63 15.03
N ILE A 708 -18.82 11.64 14.60
CA ILE A 708 -18.45 12.51 13.48
C ILE A 708 -18.60 13.97 13.91
N ALA A 709 -17.60 14.78 13.61
CA ALA A 709 -17.68 16.23 13.74
C ALA A 709 -17.19 16.87 12.44
N ILE A 710 -18.00 17.77 11.87
CA ILE A 710 -17.71 18.49 10.63
C ILE A 710 -17.41 19.94 10.95
N PHE A 711 -16.40 20.47 10.29
CA PHE A 711 -15.87 21.82 10.50
C PHE A 711 -15.89 22.62 9.21
N ASP A 712 -15.95 23.92 9.31
CA ASP A 712 -15.95 24.84 8.18
C ASP A 712 -14.61 24.92 7.44
N ASN A 713 -13.56 24.25 7.94
CA ASN A 713 -12.27 24.13 7.28
C ASN A 713 -11.54 22.83 7.66
N LYS A 714 -10.61 22.40 6.81
CA LYS A 714 -9.75 21.22 7.02
C LYS A 714 -8.96 21.35 8.32
N LEU A 715 -8.95 20.28 9.13
CA LEU A 715 -8.28 20.25 10.43
C LEU A 715 -6.79 19.96 10.33
N ALA A 716 -6.01 20.54 11.22
CA ALA A 716 -4.62 20.18 11.45
C ALA A 716 -4.52 18.79 12.11
N ASN A 717 -3.54 17.99 11.72
CA ASN A 717 -3.34 16.63 12.26
C ASN A 717 -3.16 16.59 13.79
N SER A 718 -2.58 17.65 14.38
CA SER A 718 -2.44 17.79 15.84
C SER A 718 -3.76 17.87 16.60
N SER A 719 -4.88 18.08 15.91
CA SER A 719 -6.21 18.21 16.50
C SER A 719 -6.80 16.90 16.97
N ASN A 720 -6.29 15.75 16.51
CA ASN A 720 -6.84 14.42 16.82
C ASN A 720 -6.92 14.07 18.32
N LYS A 721 -6.18 14.72 19.18
CA LYS A 721 -6.13 14.48 20.63
C LYS A 721 -7.17 15.26 21.44
N TYR A 722 -7.91 16.17 20.82
CA TYR A 722 -8.85 17.05 21.50
C TYR A 722 -10.32 16.64 21.38
N PHE A 723 -10.59 15.43 20.95
CA PHE A 723 -11.92 14.83 20.91
C PHE A 723 -12.08 13.90 22.11
N LYS A 724 -13.05 14.22 22.99
CA LYS A 724 -13.28 13.51 24.23
C LYS A 724 -14.71 13.00 24.34
N VAL A 725 -14.89 11.84 24.99
CA VAL A 725 -16.21 11.29 25.31
C VAL A 725 -16.22 10.94 26.78
N TYR A 726 -17.33 11.26 27.46
CA TYR A 726 -17.52 11.00 28.89
C TYR A 726 -18.84 10.26 29.11
N ASP A 727 -18.85 9.35 30.08
CA ASP A 727 -20.08 8.72 30.56
C ASP A 727 -20.87 9.65 31.50
N ALA A 728 -22.05 9.19 31.95
CA ALA A 728 -22.91 9.94 32.85
C ALA A 728 -22.29 10.24 34.24
N ALA A 729 -21.31 9.43 34.66
CA ALA A 729 -20.55 9.64 35.90
C ALA A 729 -19.38 10.60 35.70
N GLY A 730 -19.10 11.04 34.48
CA GLY A 730 -17.99 11.93 34.12
C GLY A 730 -16.66 11.22 33.90
N ASN A 731 -16.64 9.88 33.79
CA ASN A 731 -15.42 9.15 33.45
C ASN A 731 -15.05 9.35 31.98
N ASP A 732 -13.77 9.55 31.71
CA ASP A 732 -13.21 9.69 30.35
C ASP A 732 -13.17 8.30 29.68
N ILE A 733 -13.99 8.11 28.64
CA ILE A 733 -14.06 6.90 27.82
C ILE A 733 -13.60 7.16 26.38
N SER A 734 -12.84 8.22 26.17
CA SER A 734 -12.40 8.72 24.87
C SER A 734 -11.59 7.71 24.08
N PRO A 735 -11.58 7.79 22.74
CA PRO A 735 -10.69 7.01 21.92
C PRO A 735 -9.24 7.42 22.14
N VAL A 736 -8.29 6.53 21.88
CA VAL A 736 -6.88 6.95 21.73
C VAL A 736 -6.76 7.85 20.51
N SER A 737 -5.97 8.92 20.60
CA SER A 737 -5.91 9.98 19.58
C SER A 737 -5.57 9.46 18.18
N ARG A 738 -4.72 8.43 18.04
CA ARG A 738 -4.41 7.80 16.74
C ARG A 738 -5.62 7.17 16.03
N ASN A 739 -6.70 6.86 16.77
CA ASN A 739 -7.93 6.31 16.21
C ASN A 739 -8.90 7.39 15.73
N VAL A 740 -8.62 8.67 16.02
CA VAL A 740 -9.42 9.80 15.48
C VAL A 740 -8.89 10.10 14.07
N LYS A 741 -9.71 9.79 13.07
CA LYS A 741 -9.40 10.04 11.66
C LYS A 741 -9.86 11.44 11.27
N LEU A 742 -8.94 12.25 10.75
CA LEU A 742 -9.21 13.63 10.37
C LEU A 742 -9.39 13.77 8.86
N ASN A 743 -10.25 14.69 8.45
CA ASN A 743 -10.45 15.16 7.08
C ASN A 743 -10.87 14.09 6.05
N GLY A 744 -11.49 12.98 6.51
CA GLY A 744 -11.96 11.92 5.62
C GLY A 744 -13.49 11.82 5.47
N ALA A 745 -14.26 12.41 6.41
CA ALA A 745 -15.71 12.26 6.48
C ALA A 745 -16.51 13.44 5.86
N ALA A 746 -15.83 14.40 5.24
CA ALA A 746 -16.48 15.53 4.54
C ALA A 746 -15.68 15.90 3.29
N PRO A 747 -16.33 16.42 2.22
CA PRO A 747 -15.65 16.92 1.05
C PRO A 747 -14.93 18.24 1.33
N ALA A 748 -13.92 18.58 0.52
CA ALA A 748 -13.29 19.89 0.58
C ALA A 748 -14.32 21.02 0.29
N PRO A 749 -14.23 22.18 0.95
CA PRO A 749 -13.15 22.64 1.85
C PRO A 749 -13.32 22.24 3.32
N TYR A 750 -14.32 21.45 3.65
CA TYR A 750 -14.68 21.10 5.02
C TYR A 750 -13.64 20.19 5.68
N GLY A 751 -13.45 20.38 6.98
CA GLY A 751 -12.72 19.48 7.85
C GLY A 751 -13.64 18.49 8.53
N SER A 752 -13.10 17.36 8.98
CA SER A 752 -13.88 16.40 9.76
C SER A 752 -13.03 15.64 10.75
N ALA A 753 -13.65 15.14 11.81
CA ALA A 753 -13.09 14.14 12.70
C ALA A 753 -14.07 12.97 12.76
N LYS A 754 -13.60 11.73 12.58
CA LYS A 754 -14.40 10.51 12.71
C LYS A 754 -13.67 9.53 13.60
N PHE A 755 -14.37 8.92 14.55
CA PHE A 755 -13.81 7.87 15.41
C PHE A 755 -14.93 6.97 15.96
N GLU A 756 -14.53 5.80 16.41
CA GLU A 756 -15.37 4.83 17.10
C GLU A 756 -14.79 4.53 18.48
N LEU A 757 -15.61 4.19 19.43
CA LEU A 757 -15.17 3.69 20.72
C LEU A 757 -15.00 2.17 20.66
N LYS A 758 -14.29 1.61 21.61
CA LYS A 758 -14.18 0.16 21.75
C LYS A 758 -15.56 -0.45 21.92
N ALA A 759 -15.84 -1.54 21.23
CA ALA A 759 -17.10 -2.26 21.32
C ALA A 759 -17.51 -2.55 22.78
N GLY A 760 -18.77 -2.31 23.07
CA GLY A 760 -19.35 -2.46 24.42
C GLY A 760 -19.01 -1.34 25.41
N THR A 761 -18.37 -0.25 24.99
CA THR A 761 -18.12 0.94 25.81
C THR A 761 -19.42 1.70 26.09
N LEU A 762 -20.21 1.97 25.05
CA LEU A 762 -21.52 2.55 25.21
C LEU A 762 -22.51 1.47 25.66
N LYS A 763 -23.39 1.81 26.61
CA LYS A 763 -24.43 0.93 27.12
C LYS A 763 -25.80 1.42 26.62
N PRO A 764 -26.77 0.51 26.43
CA PRO A 764 -28.11 0.90 26.06
C PRO A 764 -28.74 1.88 27.08
N ASN A 765 -29.64 2.75 26.59
CA ASN A 765 -30.41 3.70 27.38
C ASN A 765 -29.58 4.59 28.34
N SER A 766 -28.35 4.90 27.98
CA SER A 766 -27.41 5.61 28.84
C SER A 766 -27.06 6.97 28.28
N ASN A 767 -26.79 7.94 29.17
CA ASN A 767 -26.41 9.29 28.80
C ASN A 767 -24.91 9.43 28.69
N TYR A 768 -24.45 10.16 27.68
CA TYR A 768 -23.07 10.45 27.38
C TYR A 768 -22.89 11.89 26.92
N LYS A 769 -21.65 12.36 26.89
CA LYS A 769 -21.29 13.62 26.23
C LYS A 769 -20.02 13.48 25.41
N MET A 770 -20.03 14.00 24.19
CA MET A 770 -18.84 14.26 23.40
C MET A 770 -18.41 15.70 23.60
N VAL A 771 -17.09 15.93 23.76
CA VAL A 771 -16.50 17.28 23.90
C VAL A 771 -15.45 17.46 22.81
N ILE A 772 -15.63 18.51 22.03
CA ILE A 772 -14.66 19.00 21.06
C ILE A 772 -13.89 20.12 21.76
N GLY A 773 -12.59 19.91 21.98
CA GLY A 773 -11.75 20.86 22.73
C GLY A 773 -11.58 22.22 22.03
N ALA A 774 -11.40 23.25 22.81
CA ALA A 774 -11.15 24.61 22.33
C ALA A 774 -9.92 24.73 21.43
N GLU A 775 -8.95 23.82 21.61
CA GLU A 775 -7.66 23.77 20.90
C GLU A 775 -7.70 23.05 19.56
N VAL A 776 -8.86 22.48 19.16
CA VAL A 776 -9.02 21.94 17.82
C VAL A 776 -8.75 23.04 16.81
N ALA A 777 -7.74 22.83 15.96
CA ALA A 777 -7.27 23.81 15.00
C ALA A 777 -7.47 23.32 13.57
N ASP A 778 -7.69 24.25 12.65
CA ASP A 778 -7.61 23.98 11.21
C ASP A 778 -6.14 23.95 10.74
N VAL A 779 -5.94 23.57 9.46
CA VAL A 779 -4.60 23.52 8.83
C VAL A 779 -3.86 24.87 8.87
N ASN A 780 -4.58 25.95 9.11
CA ASN A 780 -4.04 27.30 9.23
C ASN A 780 -3.82 27.73 10.69
N GLY A 781 -4.04 26.84 11.65
CA GLY A 781 -3.85 27.10 13.07
C GLY A 781 -4.94 27.95 13.74
N VAL A 782 -6.05 28.26 13.05
CA VAL A 782 -7.22 28.88 13.65
C VAL A 782 -7.90 27.84 14.54
N ILE A 783 -8.20 28.17 15.79
CA ILE A 783 -8.76 27.26 16.77
C ILE A 783 -10.28 27.47 16.95
N VAL A 784 -10.93 26.48 17.56
CA VAL A 784 -12.38 26.55 17.89
C VAL A 784 -12.68 27.64 18.93
N ASN A 785 -11.77 27.97 19.83
CA ASN A 785 -11.80 28.92 20.94
C ASN A 785 -12.58 28.47 22.15
N ASP A 786 -13.82 28.05 22.00
CA ASP A 786 -14.68 27.54 23.07
C ASP A 786 -14.97 26.04 22.84
N PRO A 787 -14.90 25.20 23.89
CA PRO A 787 -15.20 23.79 23.73
C PRO A 787 -16.66 23.59 23.37
N VAL A 788 -16.92 22.73 22.39
CA VAL A 788 -18.30 22.35 22.00
C VAL A 788 -18.63 21.04 22.68
N THR A 789 -19.76 21.05 23.42
CA THR A 789 -20.26 19.88 24.14
C THR A 789 -21.52 19.38 23.49
N ILE A 790 -21.60 18.09 23.19
CA ILE A 790 -22.72 17.38 22.60
C ILE A 790 -23.18 16.33 23.60
N ASN A 791 -24.39 16.49 24.11
CA ASN A 791 -25.02 15.53 25.01
C ASN A 791 -25.92 14.59 24.18
N PHE A 792 -25.90 13.31 24.49
CA PHE A 792 -26.73 12.34 23.78
C PHE A 792 -27.09 11.17 24.67
N LYS A 793 -28.14 10.44 24.28
CA LYS A 793 -28.56 9.20 24.94
C LYS A 793 -28.57 8.06 23.94
N THR A 794 -27.98 6.95 24.31
CA THR A 794 -28.04 5.72 23.49
C THR A 794 -29.47 5.13 23.52
N GLY A 795 -29.81 4.48 22.40
CA GLY A 795 -31.06 3.73 22.26
C GLY A 795 -31.03 2.39 22.98
N ASP A 796 -32.13 1.64 22.86
CA ASP A 796 -32.18 0.23 23.21
C ASP A 796 -31.31 -0.58 22.25
N GLU A 797 -30.83 -1.72 22.70
CA GLU A 797 -30.24 -2.70 21.81
C GLU A 797 -31.36 -3.38 21.01
N VAL A 798 -31.56 -2.95 19.77
CA VAL A 798 -32.64 -3.46 18.93
C VAL A 798 -32.19 -4.74 18.24
N THR A 799 -32.61 -5.89 18.74
CA THR A 799 -32.43 -7.17 18.10
C THR A 799 -33.69 -7.63 17.41
N SER A 800 -33.58 -7.94 16.11
CA SER A 800 -34.72 -8.55 15.39
C SER A 800 -34.89 -10.02 15.74
N THR A 801 -36.13 -10.45 15.91
CA THR A 801 -36.47 -11.86 16.10
C THR A 801 -36.84 -12.58 14.79
N LEU A 802 -36.82 -11.85 13.66
CA LEU A 802 -37.12 -12.43 12.35
C LEU A 802 -36.07 -13.49 11.95
N PRO A 803 -36.50 -14.53 11.23
CA PRO A 803 -35.60 -15.55 10.72
C PRO A 803 -34.49 -14.94 9.84
N ILE A 804 -33.26 -15.34 10.08
CA ILE A 804 -32.12 -14.97 9.24
C ILE A 804 -32.24 -15.74 7.91
N LEU A 805 -32.27 -15.02 6.82
CA LEU A 805 -32.14 -15.61 5.48
C LEU A 805 -30.67 -15.85 5.14
N ASN A 806 -29.83 -14.84 5.36
CA ASN A 806 -28.41 -14.90 5.05
C ASN A 806 -27.64 -13.98 6.01
N ASN A 807 -26.56 -14.48 6.63
CA ASN A 807 -25.70 -13.70 7.52
C ASN A 807 -24.76 -12.73 6.78
N LEU A 808 -24.70 -12.78 5.45
CA LEU A 808 -23.79 -11.98 4.62
C LEU A 808 -22.31 -12.17 4.97
N ASP A 809 -21.92 -13.35 5.42
CA ASP A 809 -20.55 -13.69 5.82
C ASP A 809 -19.56 -13.74 4.65
N THR A 810 -20.04 -13.75 3.42
CA THR A 810 -19.26 -13.60 2.19
C THR A 810 -19.74 -12.39 1.40
N LEU A 811 -19.10 -12.07 0.29
CA LEU A 811 -19.52 -10.96 -0.57
C LEU A 811 -20.67 -11.44 -1.48
N TYR A 812 -21.84 -10.82 -1.32
CA TYR A 812 -23.05 -11.16 -2.06
C TYR A 812 -23.58 -10.04 -2.95
N PHE A 813 -22.95 -8.89 -2.91
CA PHE A 813 -23.35 -7.72 -3.70
C PHE A 813 -22.19 -7.25 -4.54
N GLU A 814 -22.50 -6.84 -5.77
CA GLU A 814 -21.54 -6.26 -6.70
C GLU A 814 -22.02 -4.85 -7.11
N GLY A 815 -21.06 -3.91 -7.20
CA GLY A 815 -21.35 -2.55 -7.65
C GLY A 815 -21.63 -2.52 -9.16
N ASP A 816 -22.84 -2.14 -9.54
CA ASP A 816 -23.26 -2.06 -10.94
C ASP A 816 -23.09 -0.62 -11.48
N LYS A 817 -21.92 -0.37 -12.07
CA LYS A 817 -21.61 0.93 -12.65
C LYS A 817 -22.44 1.23 -13.92
N GLU A 818 -22.89 0.21 -14.64
CA GLU A 818 -23.61 0.38 -15.91
C GLU A 818 -25.02 0.89 -15.68
N THR A 819 -25.70 0.42 -14.63
CA THR A 819 -27.06 0.89 -14.30
C THR A 819 -27.09 2.01 -13.26
N SER A 820 -25.94 2.37 -12.69
CA SER A 820 -25.79 3.52 -11.80
C SER A 820 -25.83 4.82 -12.60
N VAL A 821 -26.35 5.90 -11.99
CA VAL A 821 -26.49 7.22 -12.62
C VAL A 821 -25.64 8.24 -11.86
N GLY A 822 -24.86 9.07 -12.57
CA GLY A 822 -24.11 10.17 -11.95
C GLY A 822 -23.13 9.73 -10.86
N VAL A 823 -22.47 8.57 -11.06
CA VAL A 823 -21.48 8.02 -10.14
C VAL A 823 -20.06 8.08 -10.73
N ALA A 824 -19.11 8.48 -9.92
CA ALA A 824 -17.70 8.32 -10.22
C ALA A 824 -17.24 6.87 -9.95
N SER A 825 -17.66 6.30 -8.81
CA SER A 825 -17.36 4.92 -8.44
C SER A 825 -18.48 4.27 -7.63
N VAL A 826 -18.65 2.96 -7.81
CA VAL A 826 -19.42 2.05 -6.94
C VAL A 826 -18.57 0.80 -6.76
N SER A 827 -18.49 0.29 -5.53
CA SER A 827 -17.74 -0.91 -5.22
C SER A 827 -18.25 -1.58 -3.95
N THR A 828 -17.87 -2.84 -3.76
CA THR A 828 -18.26 -3.63 -2.61
C THR A 828 -17.04 -4.32 -2.02
N LEU A 829 -17.09 -4.58 -0.72
CA LEU A 829 -16.03 -5.25 -0.01
C LEU A 829 -16.62 -6.10 1.12
N ARG A 830 -16.10 -7.31 1.29
CA ARG A 830 -16.34 -8.10 2.48
C ARG A 830 -15.64 -7.45 3.68
N ASN A 831 -16.39 -7.12 4.72
CA ASN A 831 -15.89 -6.38 5.87
C ASN A 831 -15.89 -7.24 7.15
N THR A 832 -14.73 -7.72 7.56
CA THR A 832 -14.57 -8.49 8.80
C THR A 832 -14.36 -7.60 10.03
N ALA A 833 -13.97 -6.34 9.81
CA ALA A 833 -13.68 -5.40 10.90
C ALA A 833 -14.95 -4.80 11.53
N SER A 834 -16.00 -4.58 10.72
CA SER A 834 -17.29 -4.07 11.20
C SER A 834 -18.38 -5.01 10.73
N LYS A 835 -19.02 -5.69 11.67
CA LYS A 835 -20.11 -6.63 11.45
C LYS A 835 -21.04 -6.61 12.64
N TYR A 836 -22.29 -6.93 12.42
CA TYR A 836 -23.30 -7.06 13.48
C TYR A 836 -23.43 -8.51 13.94
N GLU A 837 -23.58 -9.44 12.99
CA GLU A 837 -23.69 -10.89 13.24
C GLU A 837 -22.64 -11.65 12.40
N GLY A 838 -22.45 -12.94 12.65
CA GLY A 838 -21.61 -13.80 11.83
C GLY A 838 -20.11 -13.46 11.81
N LEU A 839 -19.49 -13.64 10.66
CA LEU A 839 -18.06 -13.49 10.44
C LEU A 839 -17.69 -12.17 9.73
N ALA A 840 -18.59 -11.61 8.92
CA ALA A 840 -18.36 -10.40 8.15
C ALA A 840 -19.68 -9.73 7.78
N SER A 841 -19.63 -8.50 7.33
CA SER A 841 -20.70 -7.77 6.66
C SER A 841 -20.31 -7.45 5.21
N ASN A 842 -21.27 -6.99 4.39
CA ASN A 842 -21.00 -6.48 3.05
C ASN A 842 -20.95 -4.95 3.06
N LYS A 843 -19.78 -4.39 2.80
CA LYS A 843 -19.60 -2.94 2.72
C LYS A 843 -19.85 -2.46 1.29
N LEU A 844 -20.73 -1.47 1.15
CA LEU A 844 -21.08 -0.80 -0.10
C LEU A 844 -20.47 0.60 -0.08
N THR A 845 -19.61 0.89 -1.07
CA THR A 845 -18.91 2.18 -1.18
C THR A 845 -19.32 2.89 -2.45
N TYR A 846 -19.55 4.18 -2.37
CA TYR A 846 -20.01 5.00 -3.50
C TYR A 846 -19.38 6.39 -3.51
N THR A 847 -19.23 6.94 -4.72
CA THR A 847 -18.89 8.34 -4.95
C THR A 847 -19.73 8.86 -6.10
N PHE A 848 -20.51 9.91 -5.85
CA PHE A 848 -21.32 10.56 -6.85
C PHE A 848 -20.55 11.67 -7.56
N SER A 849 -20.70 11.76 -8.87
CA SER A 849 -20.18 12.85 -9.71
C SER A 849 -21.23 13.89 -10.03
N GLU A 850 -22.53 13.59 -9.81
CA GLU A 850 -23.66 14.46 -10.10
C GLU A 850 -24.62 14.55 -8.91
N THR A 851 -25.40 15.62 -8.83
CA THR A 851 -26.35 15.88 -7.74
C THR A 851 -27.57 14.95 -7.74
N ASN A 852 -27.90 14.38 -8.88
CA ASN A 852 -28.96 13.37 -9.06
C ASN A 852 -28.42 11.94 -9.07
N GLY A 853 -27.30 11.69 -8.41
CA GLY A 853 -26.61 10.41 -8.42
C GLY A 853 -27.42 9.26 -7.81
N GLU A 854 -27.34 8.09 -8.43
CA GLU A 854 -27.90 6.82 -7.96
C GLU A 854 -26.83 5.72 -8.07
N ALA A 855 -26.41 5.14 -6.95
CA ALA A 855 -25.47 4.04 -6.89
C ALA A 855 -26.23 2.72 -6.76
N VAL A 856 -26.01 1.79 -7.70
CA VAL A 856 -26.75 0.53 -7.77
C VAL A 856 -25.80 -0.63 -7.41
N TYR A 857 -26.31 -1.56 -6.63
CA TYR A 857 -25.65 -2.79 -6.23
C TYR A 857 -26.54 -3.98 -6.55
N VAL A 858 -26.02 -4.94 -7.27
CA VAL A 858 -26.74 -6.15 -7.70
C VAL A 858 -26.45 -7.28 -6.73
N ALA A 859 -27.48 -7.98 -6.32
CA ALA A 859 -27.39 -9.19 -5.51
C ALA A 859 -27.07 -10.40 -6.38
N ASP A 860 -26.25 -11.32 -5.88
CA ASP A 860 -26.09 -12.62 -6.53
C ASP A 860 -27.31 -13.54 -6.27
N ASP A 861 -27.33 -14.71 -6.95
CA ASP A 861 -28.45 -15.65 -6.86
C ASP A 861 -28.68 -16.22 -5.44
N VAL A 862 -27.67 -16.19 -4.57
CA VAL A 862 -27.76 -16.73 -3.19
C VAL A 862 -28.59 -15.83 -2.28
N THR A 863 -28.63 -14.53 -2.60
CA THR A 863 -29.46 -13.53 -1.88
C THR A 863 -30.81 -13.31 -2.53
N ALA A 864 -31.12 -13.99 -3.64
CA ALA A 864 -32.37 -13.81 -4.35
C ALA A 864 -33.57 -14.30 -3.52
N ILE A 865 -34.42 -13.37 -3.10
CA ILE A 865 -35.68 -13.62 -2.42
C ILE A 865 -36.78 -13.57 -3.47
N LYS A 866 -37.50 -14.66 -3.63
CA LYS A 866 -38.64 -14.75 -4.56
C LYS A 866 -39.94 -15.04 -3.80
N GLY A 867 -41.02 -14.41 -4.17
CA GLY A 867 -42.32 -14.74 -3.61
C GLY A 867 -43.33 -13.64 -3.75
N ASN A 868 -44.59 -13.98 -3.45
CA ASN A 868 -45.69 -13.06 -3.42
C ASN A 868 -46.27 -12.91 -2.01
N SER A 869 -45.66 -13.53 -1.01
CA SER A 869 -46.09 -13.51 0.38
C SER A 869 -45.04 -12.98 1.34
N LEU A 870 -44.01 -12.34 0.83
CA LEU A 870 -43.02 -11.69 1.68
C LEU A 870 -43.65 -10.45 2.34
N SER A 871 -43.74 -10.45 3.66
CA SER A 871 -44.28 -9.32 4.42
C SER A 871 -43.21 -8.38 4.92
N THR A 872 -42.01 -8.89 5.19
CA THR A 872 -40.89 -8.06 5.71
C THR A 872 -39.58 -8.52 5.14
N LEU A 873 -38.77 -7.56 4.68
CA LEU A 873 -37.33 -7.70 4.43
C LEU A 873 -36.60 -6.77 5.40
N GLY A 874 -35.90 -7.36 6.37
CA GLY A 874 -35.10 -6.65 7.36
C GLY A 874 -33.61 -6.92 7.23
N MET A 875 -32.80 -6.02 7.76
CA MET A 875 -31.36 -6.12 7.79
C MET A 875 -30.75 -5.18 8.82
N TYR A 876 -29.50 -5.43 9.20
CA TYR A 876 -28.73 -4.43 9.93
C TYR A 876 -27.96 -3.55 8.95
N VAL A 877 -28.01 -2.25 9.14
CA VAL A 877 -27.31 -1.27 8.32
C VAL A 877 -26.42 -0.42 9.22
N PHE A 878 -25.12 -0.41 8.96
CA PHE A 878 -24.18 0.55 9.53
C PHE A 878 -24.22 1.82 8.66
N GLY A 879 -24.91 2.83 9.13
CA GLY A 879 -25.06 4.10 8.43
C GLY A 879 -23.78 4.93 8.43
N ASP A 880 -23.67 5.87 7.51
CA ASP A 880 -22.48 6.70 7.28
C ASP A 880 -22.69 8.21 7.48
N TYR A 881 -23.88 8.60 7.90
CA TYR A 881 -24.26 10.01 8.16
C TYR A 881 -24.15 10.91 6.94
N THR A 882 -24.40 10.37 5.75
CA THR A 882 -24.31 11.11 4.48
C THR A 882 -25.63 11.76 4.05
N PHE A 883 -26.75 11.43 4.71
CA PHE A 883 -28.13 11.89 4.34
C PHE A 883 -28.54 11.41 2.95
N ASN A 884 -27.97 10.33 2.47
CA ASN A 884 -28.44 9.60 1.31
C ASN A 884 -29.58 8.68 1.71
N THR A 885 -30.33 8.14 0.74
CA THR A 885 -31.41 7.21 1.02
C THR A 885 -31.13 5.84 0.44
N LEU A 886 -31.26 4.80 1.25
CA LEU A 886 -31.09 3.41 0.85
C LEU A 886 -32.44 2.81 0.46
N TYR A 887 -32.47 2.14 -0.70
CA TYR A 887 -33.59 1.41 -1.24
C TYR A 887 -33.25 -0.06 -1.52
N ALA A 888 -34.22 -0.95 -1.33
CA ALA A 888 -34.21 -2.28 -1.92
C ALA A 888 -34.67 -2.23 -3.38
N LYS A 889 -33.98 -2.98 -4.25
CA LYS A 889 -34.27 -3.11 -5.68
C LYS A 889 -35.03 -4.43 -5.93
N TRP A 890 -36.12 -4.37 -6.63
CA TRP A 890 -37.02 -5.51 -6.91
C TRP A 890 -37.28 -5.64 -8.42
N ALA A 891 -37.32 -6.88 -8.91
CA ALA A 891 -37.96 -7.19 -10.18
C ALA A 891 -39.42 -7.64 -9.90
N VAL A 892 -40.38 -6.93 -10.47
CA VAL A 892 -41.80 -7.19 -10.31
C VAL A 892 -42.40 -7.40 -11.70
N GLU A 893 -42.83 -8.60 -12.04
CA GLU A 893 -43.36 -8.96 -13.39
C GLU A 893 -42.47 -8.50 -14.57
N GLY A 894 -41.14 -8.39 -14.32
CA GLY A 894 -40.13 -7.94 -15.31
C GLY A 894 -39.77 -6.46 -15.22
N ASP A 895 -40.53 -5.65 -14.48
CA ASP A 895 -40.22 -4.26 -14.24
C ASP A 895 -39.42 -4.05 -12.95
N ILE A 896 -38.52 -3.03 -12.94
CA ILE A 896 -37.73 -2.71 -11.76
C ILE A 896 -38.47 -1.72 -10.88
N GLN A 897 -38.67 -2.07 -9.61
CA GLN A 897 -39.26 -1.24 -8.58
C GLN A 897 -38.27 -1.07 -7.40
N TYR A 898 -38.54 -0.03 -6.59
CA TYR A 898 -37.70 0.28 -5.44
C TYR A 898 -38.55 0.54 -4.22
N THR A 899 -38.19 -0.03 -3.08
CA THR A 899 -38.80 0.23 -1.77
C THR A 899 -37.79 0.88 -0.84
N LYS A 900 -38.18 1.93 -0.14
CA LYS A 900 -37.32 2.63 0.80
C LYS A 900 -36.98 1.71 1.98
N ILE A 901 -35.70 1.70 2.38
CA ILE A 901 -35.24 1.04 3.61
C ILE A 901 -35.07 2.12 4.70
N CYS A 902 -34.11 3.04 4.49
CA CYS A 902 -33.86 4.10 5.49
C CYS A 902 -33.17 5.32 4.86
N ASP A 903 -33.20 6.41 5.58
CA ASP A 903 -32.29 7.52 5.37
C ASP A 903 -30.99 7.29 6.15
N LEU A 904 -29.87 7.64 5.56
CA LEU A 904 -28.52 7.45 6.15
C LEU A 904 -28.13 8.69 6.97
N ASP A 905 -29.00 9.08 7.90
CA ASP A 905 -28.84 10.24 8.80
C ASP A 905 -28.26 9.88 10.17
N TYR A 906 -27.72 8.67 10.28
CA TYR A 906 -27.05 8.12 11.47
C TYR A 906 -25.73 7.45 11.10
N ALA A 907 -24.89 7.18 12.11
CA ALA A 907 -23.65 6.41 11.96
C ALA A 907 -23.54 5.36 13.09
N GLY A 908 -23.60 4.09 12.75
CA GLY A 908 -23.63 2.93 13.64
C GLY A 908 -24.60 1.87 13.12
N TRP A 909 -24.67 0.71 13.80
CA TRP A 909 -25.59 -0.37 13.43
C TRP A 909 -27.01 -0.10 13.90
N LEU A 910 -27.96 -0.09 12.97
CA LEU A 910 -29.39 -0.12 13.26
C LEU A 910 -30.09 -1.20 12.45
N TYR A 911 -31.09 -1.83 13.06
CA TYR A 911 -32.00 -2.69 12.32
C TYR A 911 -32.94 -1.85 11.49
N GLN A 912 -33.09 -2.18 10.22
CA GLN A 912 -33.87 -1.47 9.23
C GLN A 912 -34.75 -2.46 8.47
N GLU A 913 -35.94 -2.01 8.05
CA GLU A 913 -36.87 -2.80 7.25
C GLU A 913 -37.24 -2.05 5.96
N ALA A 914 -37.34 -2.78 4.87
CA ALA A 914 -37.83 -2.22 3.62
C ALA A 914 -39.33 -1.97 3.72
N ASP A 915 -39.81 -0.81 3.21
CA ASP A 915 -41.23 -0.48 3.12
C ASP A 915 -41.90 -1.33 2.02
N MET A 916 -42.39 -2.49 2.40
CA MET A 916 -43.06 -3.42 1.50
C MET A 916 -44.42 -2.96 0.99
N SER A 917 -45.04 -1.93 1.59
CA SER A 917 -46.32 -1.39 1.17
C SER A 917 -46.34 -0.78 -0.24
N ALA A 918 -45.16 -0.44 -0.75
CA ALA A 918 -44.98 0.09 -2.11
C ALA A 918 -45.06 -1.01 -3.20
N LEU A 919 -44.97 -2.31 -2.86
CA LEU A 919 -45.06 -3.40 -3.83
C LEU A 919 -46.52 -3.83 -4.05
N PRO A 920 -46.90 -4.20 -5.29
CA PRO A 920 -48.26 -4.68 -5.58
C PRO A 920 -48.58 -5.98 -4.83
N ALA A 921 -49.76 -6.08 -4.24
CA ALA A 921 -50.16 -7.30 -3.55
C ALA A 921 -50.50 -8.40 -4.55
N GLY A 922 -50.10 -9.64 -4.24
CA GLY A 922 -50.47 -10.85 -4.98
C GLY A 922 -49.66 -11.08 -6.30
N VAL A 923 -48.64 -10.32 -6.56
CA VAL A 923 -47.70 -10.53 -7.71
C VAL A 923 -46.37 -11.07 -7.23
N ASP A 924 -45.70 -11.85 -8.09
CA ASP A 924 -44.35 -12.34 -7.81
C ASP A 924 -43.30 -11.24 -7.96
N TYR A 925 -42.42 -11.13 -6.99
CA TYR A 925 -41.27 -10.22 -7.03
C TYR A 925 -39.99 -10.93 -6.56
N GLN A 926 -38.86 -10.43 -7.05
CA GLN A 926 -37.54 -10.92 -6.76
C GLN A 926 -36.67 -9.78 -6.25
N PHE A 927 -35.99 -9.99 -5.11
CA PHE A 927 -34.98 -9.08 -4.63
C PHE A 927 -33.76 -9.09 -5.56
N MET A 928 -33.34 -7.90 -6.00
CA MET A 928 -32.27 -7.71 -6.99
C MET A 928 -31.06 -6.94 -6.42
N GLY A 929 -31.08 -6.55 -5.14
CA GLY A 929 -30.02 -5.80 -4.52
C GLY A 929 -30.45 -4.45 -3.95
N PHE A 930 -29.58 -3.46 -4.01
CA PHE A 930 -29.78 -2.17 -3.38
C PHE A 930 -29.58 -1.00 -4.34
N LYS A 931 -30.16 0.13 -3.99
CA LYS A 931 -29.87 1.42 -4.61
C LYS A 931 -29.68 2.48 -3.52
N ILE A 932 -28.61 3.29 -3.63
CA ILE A 932 -28.40 4.46 -2.79
C ILE A 932 -28.63 5.69 -3.66
N VAL A 933 -29.55 6.55 -3.24
CA VAL A 933 -29.91 7.80 -3.92
C VAL A 933 -29.26 8.96 -3.20
N ARG A 934 -28.57 9.83 -3.94
CA ARG A 934 -27.89 10.99 -3.39
C ARG A 934 -28.90 11.97 -2.77
N GLY A 935 -28.65 12.35 -1.52
CA GLY A 935 -29.35 13.41 -0.81
C GLY A 935 -28.88 14.82 -1.21
N THR A 936 -29.46 15.81 -0.58
CA THR A 936 -29.16 17.23 -0.81
C THR A 936 -28.08 17.79 0.11
N SER A 937 -27.64 17.02 1.11
CA SER A 937 -26.55 17.42 2.01
C SER A 937 -25.21 17.54 1.28
N PHE A 938 -24.37 18.47 1.71
CA PHE A 938 -22.99 18.54 1.21
C PHE A 938 -22.17 17.29 1.57
N LEU A 939 -22.60 16.47 2.53
CA LEU A 939 -22.00 15.19 2.89
C LEU A 939 -22.42 14.05 1.95
N SER A 940 -23.42 14.27 1.09
CA SER A 940 -24.02 13.20 0.26
C SER A 940 -23.16 12.75 -0.92
N GLU A 941 -22.04 13.42 -1.19
CA GLU A 941 -21.23 13.16 -2.40
C GLU A 941 -20.58 11.76 -2.38
N LYS A 942 -20.11 11.32 -1.22
CA LYS A 942 -19.46 9.99 -1.07
C LYS A 942 -19.75 9.39 0.29
N GLY A 943 -19.77 8.07 0.34
CA GLY A 943 -19.96 7.37 1.60
C GLY A 943 -19.68 5.87 1.49
N GLU A 944 -19.78 5.22 2.63
CA GLU A 944 -19.65 3.77 2.77
C GLU A 944 -20.61 3.29 3.87
N ILE A 945 -21.48 2.36 3.52
CA ILE A 945 -22.34 1.67 4.47
C ILE A 945 -21.99 0.20 4.54
N SER A 946 -22.32 -0.46 5.65
CA SER A 946 -22.23 -1.92 5.72
C SER A 946 -23.63 -2.50 5.93
N ILE A 947 -23.92 -3.60 5.25
CA ILE A 947 -25.18 -4.34 5.39
C ILE A 947 -24.86 -5.71 5.95
N ASP A 948 -25.67 -6.17 6.90
CA ASP A 948 -25.48 -7.44 7.58
C ASP A 948 -26.81 -8.13 7.87
N ALA A 949 -26.78 -9.47 7.94
CA ALA A 949 -27.88 -10.34 8.37
C ALA A 949 -29.23 -10.04 7.74
N LEU A 950 -29.40 -10.37 6.46
CA LEU A 950 -30.73 -10.32 5.80
C LEU A 950 -31.74 -11.22 6.53
N ARG A 951 -32.89 -10.66 6.86
CA ARG A 951 -33.96 -11.31 7.59
C ARG A 951 -35.29 -11.16 6.82
N VAL A 952 -36.14 -12.17 6.89
CA VAL A 952 -37.37 -12.19 6.15
C VAL A 952 -38.53 -12.72 7.00
N GLU A 953 -39.73 -12.20 6.73
CA GLU A 953 -40.98 -12.77 7.19
C GLU A 953 -41.93 -12.93 5.99
N PHE A 954 -42.66 -14.03 5.95
CA PHE A 954 -43.66 -14.29 4.93
C PHE A 954 -45.03 -14.31 5.58
N GLU A 955 -46.05 -13.69 4.93
CA GLU A 955 -47.42 -13.79 5.40
C GLU A 955 -47.90 -15.25 5.35
N PRO A 956 -48.67 -15.70 6.34
CA PRO A 956 -49.26 -17.02 6.30
C PRO A 956 -50.17 -17.15 5.08
N SER A 957 -49.90 -18.14 4.23
CA SER A 957 -50.78 -18.46 3.09
C SER A 957 -52.20 -18.73 3.58
N THR A 958 -53.19 -17.94 3.12
CA THR A 958 -54.63 -18.13 3.41
C THR A 958 -55.27 -19.23 2.54
N THR A 959 -54.52 -19.89 1.69
CA THR A 959 -54.99 -20.96 0.83
C THR A 959 -54.35 -22.29 1.25
N ASP A 960 -55.19 -23.18 1.75
CA ASP A 960 -55.08 -24.63 1.93
C ASP A 960 -53.70 -25.26 2.14
N VAL A 961 -53.54 -25.77 3.33
CA VAL A 961 -52.51 -26.74 3.70
C VAL A 961 -52.71 -28.04 2.96
N GLU A 962 -52.49 -28.06 1.64
CA GLU A 962 -52.21 -29.30 0.89
C GLU A 962 -51.17 -28.97 -0.18
N ASN A 963 -49.99 -29.58 -0.01
CA ASN A 963 -48.85 -29.62 -0.89
C ASN A 963 -47.76 -28.53 -0.75
N ILE A 964 -47.15 -28.43 0.43
CA ILE A 964 -45.71 -28.17 0.48
C ILE A 964 -45.07 -29.25 1.34
N VAL A 965 -44.94 -30.44 0.77
CA VAL A 965 -43.90 -31.39 1.11
C VAL A 965 -42.83 -31.21 0.03
N THR A 966 -42.06 -30.18 0.11
CA THR A 966 -40.74 -30.10 -0.49
C THR A 966 -39.73 -30.38 0.61
N ASP A 967 -39.03 -31.43 0.41
CA ASP A 967 -37.87 -31.98 1.06
C ASP A 967 -36.88 -30.91 1.62
N GLN A 968 -37.23 -30.30 2.71
CA GLN A 968 -36.25 -29.71 3.60
C GLN A 968 -36.40 -30.33 4.98
N GLN A 969 -35.53 -31.34 5.20
CA GLN A 969 -35.37 -31.95 6.51
C GLN A 969 -35.04 -30.82 7.54
N LYS A 970 -36.06 -30.41 8.30
CA LYS A 970 -35.87 -29.43 9.38
C LYS A 970 -35.02 -30.08 10.47
N ASN A 971 -33.78 -29.68 10.53
CA ASN A 971 -32.96 -29.89 11.72
C ASN A 971 -33.47 -28.95 12.83
N ILE A 972 -34.23 -29.47 13.77
CA ILE A 972 -34.72 -28.70 14.92
C ILE A 972 -33.69 -28.80 16.03
N LYS A 973 -33.15 -27.66 16.47
CA LYS A 973 -32.32 -27.59 17.66
C LYS A 973 -33.18 -27.32 18.87
N THR A 974 -33.11 -28.15 19.90
CA THR A 974 -33.82 -27.99 21.16
C THR A 974 -32.87 -27.97 22.33
N ILE A 975 -33.17 -27.18 23.35
CA ILE A 975 -32.41 -27.22 24.61
C ILE A 975 -33.32 -27.85 25.66
N GLU A 976 -32.93 -29.02 26.15
CA GLU A 976 -33.63 -29.72 27.26
C GLU A 976 -32.63 -29.98 28.38
N ASN A 977 -33.01 -29.65 29.60
CA ASN A 977 -32.17 -29.79 30.79
C ASN A 977 -30.78 -29.14 30.67
N GLY A 978 -30.70 -28.04 29.89
CA GLY A 978 -29.44 -27.32 29.70
C GLY A 978 -28.49 -27.92 28.63
N TYR A 979 -28.92 -28.97 27.93
CA TYR A 979 -28.14 -29.58 26.83
C TYR A 979 -28.77 -29.30 25.48
N LEU A 980 -27.96 -28.96 24.49
CA LEU A 980 -28.37 -28.77 23.10
C LEU A 980 -28.55 -30.14 22.41
N HIS A 981 -29.70 -30.35 21.81
CA HIS A 981 -30.06 -31.53 21.02
C HIS A 981 -30.42 -31.12 19.59
N ILE A 982 -30.07 -31.97 18.62
CA ILE A 982 -30.42 -31.82 17.22
C ILE A 982 -31.44 -32.94 16.87
N LEU A 983 -32.65 -32.56 16.50
CA LEU A 983 -33.64 -33.46 15.99
C LEU A 983 -33.51 -33.61 14.46
N PHE A 984 -33.09 -34.78 13.99
CA PHE A 984 -32.95 -35.08 12.57
C PHE A 984 -33.78 -36.30 12.21
N ASN A 985 -34.71 -36.16 11.29
CA ASN A 985 -35.62 -37.25 10.89
C ASN A 985 -36.34 -37.91 12.08
N GLY A 986 -36.79 -37.15 13.07
CA GLY A 986 -37.45 -37.69 14.24
C GLY A 986 -36.54 -38.41 15.26
N VAL A 987 -35.26 -38.43 15.02
CA VAL A 987 -34.23 -38.96 15.93
C VAL A 987 -33.47 -37.81 16.58
N LYS A 988 -33.32 -37.87 17.90
CA LYS A 988 -32.66 -36.87 18.70
C LYS A 988 -31.17 -37.19 18.88
N TYR A 989 -30.31 -36.25 18.61
CA TYR A 989 -28.84 -36.38 18.68
C TYR A 989 -28.29 -35.35 19.69
N ASN A 990 -27.23 -35.67 20.39
CA ASN A 990 -26.43 -34.69 21.15
C ASN A 990 -25.46 -33.96 20.20
N VAL A 991 -24.73 -32.98 20.74
CA VAL A 991 -23.74 -32.16 19.99
C VAL A 991 -22.56 -32.95 19.39
N GLN A 992 -22.32 -34.17 19.86
CA GLN A 992 -21.32 -35.09 19.35
C GLN A 992 -21.87 -36.03 18.28
N GLY A 993 -23.16 -35.90 17.92
CA GLY A 993 -23.81 -36.75 16.92
C GLY A 993 -24.29 -38.13 17.44
N ALA A 994 -24.30 -38.35 18.76
CA ALA A 994 -24.82 -39.59 19.34
C ALA A 994 -26.33 -39.47 19.59
N VAL A 995 -27.06 -40.56 19.26
CA VAL A 995 -28.52 -40.64 19.49
C VAL A 995 -28.82 -40.56 21.00
N VAL A 996 -29.69 -39.61 21.40
CA VAL A 996 -30.19 -39.45 22.74
C VAL A 996 -31.53 -40.21 22.83
N LYS A 997 -31.61 -41.22 23.71
CA LYS A 997 -32.84 -42.02 23.92
C LYS A 997 -33.83 -41.25 24.77
#